data_53d86145df0cb3dba74d96835e1cadc5
#
_entry.id   53d86145df0cb3dba74d96835e1cadc5
#
_cell.length_a   1.000
_cell.length_b   1.000
_cell.length_c   1.000
_cell.angle_alpha   90.00
_cell.angle_beta   90.00
_cell.angle_gamma   90.00
#
_symmetry.space_group_name_H-M   'P 1'
#
loop_
_entity.id
_entity.type
_entity.pdbx_description
1 polymer ?
#
loop_
_entity_poly.entity_id
_entity_poly.type
_entity_poly.pdbx_seq_one_letter_code
_entity_poly.pdbx_strand_id
1 'polypeptide(L)'
;MKHFLIFLGTILFSISSYAQNLKTHNVKTGETVESIAQLYKISTADIYALNPDAFSGIAIDSELIIPESFLDRLNSPLAEREIESYKVHKVRRKETLFSIAQIYNITIQDLKTHNERLRNKKLRSGKKIYIPIFKENSDPAYNSSLQLYTVLAKEGKWRIAYKFGISVPQLEALNPNMGASLNEGQQLNVPNIIVSDKKQIEEDQFGYYIVKASEGFYRLEKKLGLSKELLVSLNPELEIEGLKLGMVLRVPKSSVKDIETALVFTTTLSDSLVDLTVKNIGLLLPFKTKSIDSDSLFLAREQLKRDGYINLSTDFYSGVAIAIDSAKQLGISVNLDVFDTNAKALDVKTILNETDFSKYDLILGPITYKNLELTAQHVLKDNIPVVSPFVNSKKSYSNLFQTIPDLDWMRSKMVSYVKTDTIPHRTLIIYDSKNTSTVTYLKKAFPSASLITSKTDKDGVEQFYLMLEDVQKVLLPGRTIVFLESNNEGFVSNVTSMLNAMNGLTTLVDDNETEIQRDILLMTTSKNKAFEGKNVSNYDLSNLHFQYPAINFNMELASAFQEKYLIKFGTFPNKYAIRGFDLTMDLLLRLSRFGTLYERATDIQTSYIGNKFKYTLQPNGGYKNEAGFILKYDDLEIIKVQD
;
A
#
# COMPACT_ATOMS: atom_id res chain seq x y z
N MET A 1 39.23 18.94 -49.75
CA MET A 1 38.07 18.02 -49.72
C MET A 1 38.40 16.53 -49.67
N LYS A 2 39.46 16.03 -50.33
CA LYS A 2 39.80 14.58 -50.27
C LYS A 2 40.28 14.08 -48.90
N HIS A 3 40.94 14.90 -48.10
CA HIS A 3 41.40 14.50 -46.75
C HIS A 3 40.31 14.56 -45.67
N PHE A 4 39.24 15.33 -45.89
CA PHE A 4 38.09 15.41 -44.98
C PHE A 4 37.18 14.17 -45.12
N LEU A 5 37.07 13.63 -46.35
CA LEU A 5 36.30 12.41 -46.63
C LEU A 5 36.97 11.14 -46.09
N ILE A 6 38.31 11.11 -46.01
CA ILE A 6 39.06 9.98 -45.41
C ILE A 6 38.96 9.98 -43.90
N PHE A 7 38.91 11.17 -43.27
CA PHE A 7 38.73 11.29 -41.82
C PHE A 7 37.30 10.95 -41.36
N LEU A 8 36.30 11.26 -42.20
CA LEU A 8 34.91 10.87 -41.95
C LEU A 8 34.67 9.37 -42.14
N GLY A 9 35.40 8.74 -43.09
CA GLY A 9 35.35 7.29 -43.30
C GLY A 9 35.98 6.48 -42.17
N THR A 10 36.99 7.00 -41.48
CA THR A 10 37.63 6.33 -40.34
C THR A 10 36.86 6.48 -39.03
N ILE A 11 36.03 7.50 -38.89
CA ILE A 11 35.11 7.65 -37.73
C ILE A 11 33.89 6.75 -37.85
N LEU A 12 33.44 6.43 -39.08
CA LEU A 12 32.32 5.50 -39.31
C LEU A 12 32.70 4.01 -39.18
N PHE A 13 33.98 3.67 -39.06
CA PHE A 13 34.43 2.26 -38.94
C PHE A 13 34.77 1.86 -37.49
N SER A 14 34.68 2.77 -36.53
CA SER A 14 34.95 2.50 -35.09
C SER A 14 33.70 2.30 -34.22
N ILE A 15 32.50 2.17 -34.84
CA ILE A 15 31.25 1.85 -34.13
C ILE A 15 30.77 0.44 -34.53
N SER A 16 31.69 -0.50 -34.59
CA SER A 16 31.33 -1.90 -34.82
C SER A 16 32.08 -2.75 -33.81
N SER A 17 31.49 -3.04 -32.69
CA SER A 17 31.71 -4.28 -31.94
C SER A 17 31.21 -4.19 -30.51
N TYR A 18 29.90 -4.17 -30.33
CA TYR A 18 29.22 -4.86 -29.22
C TYR A 18 27.89 -5.39 -29.78
N ALA A 19 27.99 -6.30 -30.77
CA ALA A 19 26.87 -7.15 -31.07
C ALA A 19 26.83 -8.23 -29.97
N GLN A 20 25.97 -8.04 -28.98
CA GLN A 20 25.51 -9.17 -28.19
C GLN A 20 24.86 -10.16 -29.17
N ASN A 21 25.26 -11.42 -29.13
CA ASN A 21 24.66 -12.51 -29.93
C ASN A 21 23.24 -12.76 -29.42
N LEU A 22 22.31 -11.89 -29.79
CA LEU A 22 20.87 -12.10 -29.56
C LEU A 22 20.38 -13.01 -30.68
N LYS A 23 19.81 -14.16 -30.33
CA LYS A 23 19.09 -15.01 -31.29
C LYS A 23 17.71 -14.39 -31.50
N THR A 24 17.25 -14.42 -32.75
CA THR A 24 15.88 -14.02 -33.08
C THR A 24 15.07 -15.23 -33.56
N HIS A 25 13.76 -15.20 -33.33
CA HIS A 25 12.79 -16.19 -33.78
C HIS A 25 11.68 -15.51 -34.57
N ASN A 26 11.46 -15.92 -35.81
CA ASN A 26 10.34 -15.48 -36.61
C ASN A 26 9.11 -16.34 -36.29
N VAL A 27 8.04 -15.72 -35.80
CA VAL A 27 6.81 -16.39 -35.39
C VAL A 27 6.10 -17.02 -36.57
N LYS A 28 5.86 -18.32 -36.53
CA LYS A 28 5.14 -19.08 -37.56
C LYS A 28 3.65 -19.23 -37.22
N THR A 29 2.87 -19.56 -38.25
CA THR A 29 1.44 -19.83 -38.07
C THR A 29 1.19 -20.92 -37.00
N GLY A 30 0.43 -20.61 -35.98
CA GLY A 30 0.06 -21.54 -34.89
C GLY A 30 1.05 -21.59 -33.74
N GLU A 31 2.14 -20.82 -33.77
CA GLU A 31 3.03 -20.70 -32.61
C GLU A 31 2.48 -19.73 -31.56
N THR A 32 2.72 -20.05 -30.29
CA THR A 32 2.43 -19.20 -29.13
C THR A 32 3.73 -18.93 -28.38
N VAL A 33 3.74 -17.92 -27.53
CA VAL A 33 4.92 -17.62 -26.69
C VAL A 33 5.32 -18.85 -25.87
N GLU A 34 4.35 -19.65 -25.41
CA GLU A 34 4.61 -20.88 -24.66
C GLU A 34 5.30 -21.95 -25.52
N SER A 35 4.84 -22.13 -26.78
CA SER A 35 5.46 -23.10 -27.67
C SER A 35 6.88 -22.70 -28.07
N ILE A 36 7.12 -21.39 -28.26
CA ILE A 36 8.44 -20.84 -28.55
C ILE A 36 9.36 -20.96 -27.32
N ALA A 37 8.85 -20.68 -26.11
CA ALA A 37 9.58 -20.86 -24.87
C ALA A 37 10.02 -22.32 -24.67
N GLN A 38 9.13 -23.29 -24.95
CA GLN A 38 9.47 -24.71 -24.93
C GLN A 38 10.52 -25.09 -25.98
N LEU A 39 10.41 -24.55 -27.20
CA LEU A 39 11.38 -24.78 -28.29
C LEU A 39 12.80 -24.37 -27.88
N TYR A 40 12.92 -23.22 -27.23
CA TYR A 40 14.21 -22.68 -26.79
C TYR A 40 14.60 -23.08 -25.35
N LYS A 41 13.78 -23.86 -24.66
CA LYS A 41 13.98 -24.30 -23.26
C LYS A 41 14.23 -23.13 -22.28
N ILE A 42 13.50 -22.06 -22.46
CA ILE A 42 13.51 -20.85 -21.65
C ILE A 42 12.11 -20.62 -21.07
N SER A 43 11.98 -19.73 -20.11
CA SER A 43 10.65 -19.36 -19.60
C SER A 43 9.97 -18.37 -20.56
N THR A 44 8.63 -18.35 -20.55
CA THR A 44 7.86 -17.32 -21.27
C THR A 44 8.22 -15.91 -20.78
N ALA A 45 8.54 -15.78 -19.48
CA ALA A 45 8.98 -14.53 -18.89
C ALA A 45 10.30 -14.01 -19.50
N ASP A 46 11.23 -14.90 -19.86
CA ASP A 46 12.47 -14.51 -20.52
C ASP A 46 12.21 -13.95 -21.93
N ILE A 47 11.22 -14.50 -22.65
CA ILE A 47 10.80 -13.96 -23.95
C ILE A 47 10.14 -12.60 -23.77
N TYR A 48 9.21 -12.48 -22.85
CA TYR A 48 8.50 -11.23 -22.57
C TYR A 48 9.45 -10.11 -22.09
N ALA A 49 10.49 -10.45 -21.32
CA ALA A 49 11.47 -9.48 -20.84
C ALA A 49 12.23 -8.78 -21.98
N LEU A 50 12.42 -9.47 -23.12
CA LEU A 50 13.08 -8.93 -24.31
C LEU A 50 12.10 -8.47 -25.40
N ASN A 51 10.83 -8.90 -25.32
CA ASN A 51 9.78 -8.59 -26.29
C ASN A 51 8.48 -8.16 -25.56
N PRO A 52 8.43 -6.96 -25.00
CA PRO A 52 7.27 -6.51 -24.23
C PRO A 52 5.96 -6.50 -25.03
N ASP A 53 6.04 -6.24 -26.32
CA ASP A 53 4.88 -6.22 -27.22
C ASP A 53 4.22 -7.60 -27.37
N ALA A 54 4.96 -8.68 -27.12
CA ALA A 54 4.46 -10.04 -27.17
C ALA A 54 3.41 -10.36 -26.08
N PHE A 55 3.28 -9.52 -25.04
CA PHE A 55 2.19 -9.61 -24.05
C PHE A 55 0.81 -9.35 -24.66
N SER A 56 0.74 -8.50 -25.68
CA SER A 56 -0.51 -8.20 -26.39
C SER A 56 -0.87 -9.26 -27.43
N GLY A 57 -0.03 -10.30 -27.56
CA GLY A 57 -0.09 -11.35 -28.57
C GLY A 57 1.06 -11.23 -29.56
N ILE A 58 1.38 -12.35 -30.20
CA ILE A 58 2.43 -12.41 -31.24
C ILE A 58 1.80 -12.51 -32.60
N ALA A 59 2.24 -11.67 -33.54
CA ALA A 59 1.77 -11.72 -34.93
C ALA A 59 2.59 -12.73 -35.74
N ILE A 60 1.97 -13.37 -36.74
CA ILE A 60 2.67 -14.22 -37.69
C ILE A 60 3.71 -13.34 -38.40
N ASP A 61 4.90 -13.88 -38.65
CA ASP A 61 6.06 -13.22 -39.25
C ASP A 61 6.68 -12.09 -38.40
N SER A 62 6.23 -11.89 -37.15
CA SER A 62 6.93 -11.00 -36.22
C SER A 62 8.23 -11.66 -35.73
N GLU A 63 9.24 -10.84 -35.48
CA GLU A 63 10.56 -11.28 -35.00
C GLU A 63 10.63 -11.10 -33.49
N LEU A 64 10.80 -12.19 -32.74
CA LEU A 64 11.00 -12.18 -31.29
C LEU A 64 12.50 -12.31 -30.98
N ILE A 65 12.99 -11.48 -30.07
CA ILE A 65 14.32 -11.59 -29.48
C ILE A 65 14.32 -12.71 -28.46
N ILE A 66 15.14 -13.75 -28.69
CA ILE A 66 15.24 -14.90 -27.81
C ILE A 66 16.51 -14.78 -26.98
N PRO A 67 16.41 -14.76 -25.63
CA PRO A 67 17.60 -14.76 -24.80
C PRO A 67 18.38 -16.07 -24.97
N GLU A 68 19.70 -16.01 -24.90
CA GLU A 68 20.49 -17.24 -24.77
C GLU A 68 20.04 -18.02 -23.55
N SER A 69 19.62 -19.27 -23.73
CA SER A 69 19.19 -20.08 -22.62
C SER A 69 20.35 -20.24 -21.62
N PHE A 70 20.02 -20.23 -20.33
CA PHE A 70 20.99 -20.56 -19.27
C PHE A 70 21.70 -21.91 -19.57
N LEU A 71 21.00 -22.82 -20.25
CA LEU A 71 21.54 -24.11 -20.67
C LEU A 71 22.53 -23.99 -21.85
N ASP A 72 22.37 -23.01 -22.76
CA ASP A 72 23.32 -22.76 -23.84
C ASP A 72 24.59 -22.09 -23.30
N ARG A 73 24.50 -21.25 -22.27
CA ARG A 73 25.68 -20.74 -21.54
C ARG A 73 26.41 -21.83 -20.76
N LEU A 74 25.70 -22.84 -20.29
CA LEU A 74 26.29 -24.02 -19.63
C LEU A 74 26.89 -25.01 -20.62
N ASN A 75 26.45 -25.00 -21.89
CA ASN A 75 26.91 -25.90 -22.95
C ASN A 75 27.90 -25.22 -23.92
N SER A 76 28.17 -23.93 -23.82
CA SER A 76 29.34 -23.32 -24.43
C SER A 76 30.57 -24.05 -23.90
N PRO A 77 31.58 -24.41 -24.75
CA PRO A 77 32.81 -25.01 -24.27
C PRO A 77 33.39 -24.02 -23.25
N LEU A 78 33.16 -24.30 -21.96
CA LEU A 78 33.78 -23.60 -20.88
C LEU A 78 35.27 -23.66 -21.12
N ALA A 79 35.93 -22.52 -21.23
CA ALA A 79 37.36 -22.43 -21.04
C ALA A 79 37.71 -23.32 -19.84
N GLU A 80 38.58 -24.29 -20.01
CA GLU A 80 38.96 -25.28 -19.01
C GLU A 80 39.28 -24.55 -17.72
N ARG A 81 38.35 -24.62 -16.75
CA ARG A 81 38.58 -24.06 -15.40
C ARG A 81 39.67 -24.91 -14.77
N GLU A 82 40.85 -24.37 -14.58
CA GLU A 82 41.92 -25.05 -13.87
C GLU A 82 41.52 -25.34 -12.43
N ILE A 83 41.55 -26.61 -12.06
CA ILE A 83 41.23 -27.04 -10.67
C ILE A 83 42.45 -26.74 -9.81
N GLU A 84 42.26 -25.94 -8.77
CA GLU A 84 43.31 -25.66 -7.80
C GLU A 84 43.46 -26.82 -6.80
N SER A 85 42.36 -27.37 -6.32
CA SER A 85 42.35 -28.41 -5.28
C SER A 85 41.00 -29.10 -5.19
N TYR A 86 40.93 -30.15 -4.36
CA TYR A 86 39.68 -30.85 -4.03
C TYR A 86 39.43 -30.78 -2.54
N LYS A 87 38.20 -30.38 -2.12
CA LYS A 87 37.72 -30.46 -0.75
C LYS A 87 36.84 -31.69 -0.57
N VAL A 88 37.01 -32.43 0.54
CA VAL A 88 36.17 -33.60 0.84
C VAL A 88 34.98 -33.15 1.67
N HIS A 89 33.78 -33.37 1.16
CA HIS A 89 32.53 -33.11 1.88
C HIS A 89 31.89 -34.42 2.32
N LYS A 90 31.54 -34.54 3.61
CA LYS A 90 30.76 -35.65 4.15
C LYS A 90 29.29 -35.29 4.13
N VAL A 91 28.51 -35.94 3.28
CA VAL A 91 27.07 -35.67 3.09
C VAL A 91 26.30 -35.82 4.38
N ARG A 92 25.59 -34.80 4.80
CA ARG A 92 24.73 -34.79 6.00
C ARG A 92 23.33 -35.30 5.69
N ARG A 93 22.54 -35.58 6.73
CA ARG A 93 21.13 -35.97 6.60
C ARG A 93 20.32 -34.82 5.99
N LYS A 94 19.51 -35.12 4.95
CA LYS A 94 18.69 -34.17 4.17
C LYS A 94 19.47 -33.26 3.21
N GLU A 95 20.78 -33.38 3.07
CA GLU A 95 21.50 -32.68 1.99
C GLU A 95 21.19 -33.28 0.63
N THR A 96 21.09 -32.42 -0.39
CA THR A 96 20.88 -32.75 -1.79
C THR A 96 22.09 -32.33 -2.63
N LEU A 97 22.23 -32.87 -3.86
CA LEU A 97 23.28 -32.39 -4.77
C LEU A 97 23.18 -30.89 -5.01
N PHE A 98 21.95 -30.39 -5.04
CA PHE A 98 21.68 -28.96 -5.22
C PHE A 98 22.18 -28.14 -4.01
N SER A 99 21.82 -28.53 -2.79
CA SER A 99 22.28 -27.80 -1.59
C SER A 99 23.80 -27.83 -1.41
N ILE A 100 24.44 -28.93 -1.78
CA ILE A 100 25.91 -29.04 -1.69
C ILE A 100 26.57 -28.19 -2.80
N ALA A 101 26.03 -28.20 -4.02
CA ALA A 101 26.49 -27.36 -5.11
C ALA A 101 26.43 -25.88 -4.73
N GLN A 102 25.33 -25.44 -4.08
CA GLN A 102 25.19 -24.09 -3.55
C GLN A 102 26.22 -23.75 -2.47
N ILE A 103 26.45 -24.64 -1.48
CA ILE A 103 27.41 -24.41 -0.37
C ILE A 103 28.82 -24.15 -0.91
N TYR A 104 29.20 -24.77 -2.02
CA TYR A 104 30.55 -24.69 -2.55
C TYR A 104 30.65 -23.86 -3.84
N ASN A 105 29.55 -23.20 -4.24
CA ASN A 105 29.47 -22.34 -5.44
C ASN A 105 29.97 -23.05 -6.71
N ILE A 106 29.50 -24.28 -6.92
CA ILE A 106 29.80 -25.10 -8.09
C ILE A 106 28.50 -25.65 -8.67
N THR A 107 28.55 -26.11 -9.91
CA THR A 107 27.36 -26.69 -10.53
C THR A 107 27.11 -28.14 -10.07
N ILE A 108 25.87 -28.63 -10.18
CA ILE A 108 25.57 -30.06 -9.98
C ILE A 108 26.36 -30.92 -10.98
N GLN A 109 26.62 -30.38 -12.18
CA GLN A 109 27.41 -31.05 -13.19
C GLN A 109 28.88 -31.17 -12.78
N ASP A 110 29.48 -30.13 -12.18
CA ASP A 110 30.83 -30.22 -11.62
C ASP A 110 30.90 -31.30 -10.55
N LEU A 111 29.90 -31.35 -9.61
CA LEU A 111 29.82 -32.43 -8.62
C LEU A 111 29.77 -33.81 -9.26
N LYS A 112 28.98 -34.00 -10.30
CA LYS A 112 28.85 -35.28 -11.00
C LYS A 112 30.08 -35.63 -11.82
N THR A 113 30.74 -34.65 -12.45
CA THR A 113 31.93 -34.85 -13.24
C THR A 113 33.10 -35.32 -12.40
N HIS A 114 33.23 -34.75 -11.20
CA HIS A 114 34.34 -35.08 -10.28
C HIS A 114 34.00 -36.15 -9.24
N ASN A 115 32.80 -36.76 -9.35
CA ASN A 115 32.36 -37.87 -8.50
C ASN A 115 31.64 -38.95 -9.36
N GLU A 116 32.37 -39.87 -9.98
CA GLU A 116 31.80 -40.87 -10.90
C GLU A 116 30.58 -41.63 -10.32
N ARG A 117 30.59 -41.89 -9.01
CA ARG A 117 29.46 -42.57 -8.34
C ARG A 117 28.16 -41.76 -8.34
N LEU A 118 28.26 -40.43 -8.50
CA LEU A 118 27.05 -39.56 -8.52
C LEU A 118 26.44 -39.47 -9.92
N ARG A 119 27.11 -39.96 -10.96
CA ARG A 119 26.55 -40.00 -12.33
C ARG A 119 25.34 -40.94 -12.38
N ASN A 120 25.43 -42.10 -11.68
CA ASN A 120 24.45 -43.18 -11.79
C ASN A 120 23.82 -43.61 -10.45
N LYS A 121 24.17 -43.01 -9.31
CA LYS A 121 23.64 -43.38 -7.98
C LYS A 121 23.19 -42.14 -7.21
N LYS A 122 22.08 -42.33 -6.44
CA LYS A 122 21.54 -41.29 -5.57
C LYS A 122 22.52 -40.93 -4.44
N LEU A 123 22.60 -39.62 -4.11
CA LEU A 123 23.34 -39.14 -2.96
C LEU A 123 22.85 -39.81 -1.66
N ARG A 124 23.77 -40.24 -0.80
CA ARG A 124 23.44 -40.88 0.48
C ARG A 124 24.17 -40.20 1.64
N SER A 125 23.45 -39.93 2.70
CA SER A 125 24.02 -39.37 3.94
C SER A 125 25.17 -40.25 4.48
N GLY A 126 26.22 -39.60 5.02
CA GLY A 126 27.43 -40.23 5.54
C GLY A 126 28.52 -40.54 4.51
N LYS A 127 28.23 -40.44 3.21
CA LYS A 127 29.24 -40.66 2.15
C LYS A 127 30.08 -39.39 1.96
N LYS A 128 31.35 -39.63 1.60
CA LYS A 128 32.29 -38.54 1.21
C LYS A 128 32.19 -38.31 -0.30
N ILE A 129 32.13 -37.05 -0.70
CA ILE A 129 32.20 -36.59 -2.08
C ILE A 129 33.31 -35.56 -2.24
N TYR A 130 33.88 -35.47 -3.43
CA TYR A 130 34.93 -34.53 -3.76
C TYR A 130 34.33 -33.28 -4.38
N ILE A 131 34.70 -32.15 -3.87
CA ILE A 131 34.27 -30.83 -4.29
C ILE A 131 35.43 -30.18 -5.02
N PRO A 132 35.38 -29.94 -6.36
CA PRO A 132 36.41 -29.23 -7.07
C PRO A 132 36.47 -27.76 -6.61
N ILE A 133 37.65 -27.27 -6.32
CA ILE A 133 37.93 -25.85 -6.11
C ILE A 133 38.70 -25.37 -7.33
N PHE A 134 38.12 -24.43 -8.07
CA PHE A 134 38.71 -23.86 -9.27
C PHE A 134 39.58 -22.65 -8.92
N LYS A 135 40.67 -22.43 -9.69
CA LYS A 135 41.45 -21.19 -9.57
C LYS A 135 40.57 -20.00 -9.92
N GLU A 136 40.60 -18.95 -9.11
CA GLU A 136 39.95 -17.68 -9.43
C GLU A 136 40.65 -17.07 -10.65
N ASN A 137 39.98 -17.07 -11.79
CA ASN A 137 40.36 -16.22 -12.92
C ASN A 137 39.98 -14.78 -12.55
N SER A 138 40.95 -14.05 -12.01
CA SER A 138 40.85 -12.61 -11.83
C SER A 138 40.89 -11.93 -13.17
N ASP A 139 39.75 -11.68 -13.78
CA ASP A 139 39.64 -10.73 -14.89
C ASP A 139 39.66 -9.31 -14.27
N PRO A 140 40.73 -8.51 -14.45
CA PRO A 140 40.89 -7.21 -13.78
C PRO A 140 39.81 -6.19 -14.16
N ALA A 141 39.10 -6.41 -15.25
CA ALA A 141 38.05 -5.50 -15.74
C ALA A 141 36.74 -5.57 -14.90
N TYR A 142 36.50 -6.68 -14.18
CA TYR A 142 35.25 -6.87 -13.43
C TYR A 142 35.33 -6.37 -11.97
N ASN A 143 36.54 -6.34 -11.40
CA ASN A 143 36.74 -5.94 -9.98
C ASN A 143 36.85 -4.43 -9.77
N SER A 144 37.02 -3.62 -10.80
CA SER A 144 37.16 -2.16 -10.68
C SER A 144 35.82 -1.40 -10.61
N SER A 145 34.67 -2.08 -10.69
CA SER A 145 33.34 -1.48 -10.72
C SER A 145 32.39 -1.93 -9.61
N LEU A 146 32.89 -2.59 -8.57
CA LEU A 146 32.09 -3.02 -7.42
C LEU A 146 32.24 -2.06 -6.25
N GLN A 147 31.15 -1.87 -5.50
CA GLN A 147 31.12 -1.16 -4.21
C GLN A 147 30.51 -2.06 -3.14
N LEU A 148 30.88 -1.81 -1.88
CA LEU A 148 30.27 -2.47 -0.74
C LEU A 148 28.97 -1.75 -0.35
N TYR A 149 27.88 -2.49 -0.27
CA TYR A 149 26.59 -2.01 0.18
C TYR A 149 26.20 -2.69 1.50
N THR A 150 25.81 -1.89 2.50
CA THR A 150 25.30 -2.41 3.77
C THR A 150 23.80 -2.58 3.71
N VAL A 151 23.32 -3.80 3.90
CA VAL A 151 21.89 -4.16 3.90
C VAL A 151 21.16 -3.40 5.00
N LEU A 152 20.13 -2.67 4.64
CA LEU A 152 19.28 -1.93 5.57
C LEU A 152 18.19 -2.83 6.16
N ALA A 153 17.54 -2.36 7.23
CA ALA A 153 16.43 -3.06 7.85
C ALA A 153 15.32 -3.39 6.84
N LYS A 154 14.90 -4.67 6.82
CA LYS A 154 13.85 -5.19 5.92
C LYS A 154 14.17 -5.12 4.42
N GLU A 155 15.42 -4.93 4.03
CA GLU A 155 15.82 -5.09 2.65
C GLU A 155 16.03 -6.58 2.32
N GLY A 156 15.27 -7.05 1.33
CA GLY A 156 15.47 -8.37 0.72
C GLY A 156 16.40 -8.29 -0.49
N LYS A 157 16.87 -9.45 -0.97
CA LYS A 157 17.75 -9.58 -2.14
C LYS A 157 17.23 -8.84 -3.36
N TRP A 158 15.93 -8.95 -3.59
CA TRP A 158 15.27 -8.30 -4.72
C TRP A 158 15.40 -6.77 -4.65
N ARG A 159 15.17 -6.17 -3.47
CA ARG A 159 15.26 -4.72 -3.28
C ARG A 159 16.66 -4.19 -3.55
N ILE A 160 17.69 -4.94 -3.13
CA ILE A 160 19.08 -4.57 -3.34
C ILE A 160 19.47 -4.77 -4.80
N ALA A 161 19.09 -5.90 -5.39
CA ALA A 161 19.31 -6.15 -6.81
C ALA A 161 18.68 -5.04 -7.68
N TYR A 162 17.44 -4.68 -7.39
CA TYR A 162 16.73 -3.58 -8.04
C TYR A 162 17.45 -2.23 -7.87
N LYS A 163 17.85 -1.88 -6.65
CA LYS A 163 18.56 -0.62 -6.33
C LYS A 163 19.83 -0.43 -7.14
N PHE A 164 20.51 -1.51 -7.44
CA PHE A 164 21.76 -1.51 -8.20
C PHE A 164 21.59 -1.99 -9.66
N GLY A 165 20.34 -2.15 -10.09
CA GLY A 165 20.00 -2.45 -11.47
C GLY A 165 20.52 -3.78 -11.98
N ILE A 166 20.55 -4.78 -11.13
CA ILE A 166 20.94 -6.15 -11.44
C ILE A 166 19.80 -7.10 -11.06
N SER A 167 19.79 -8.29 -11.62
CA SER A 167 18.87 -9.34 -11.23
C SER A 167 19.30 -9.98 -9.90
N VAL A 168 18.36 -10.63 -9.18
CA VAL A 168 18.69 -11.37 -7.94
C VAL A 168 19.76 -12.44 -8.19
N PRO A 169 19.72 -13.23 -9.29
CA PRO A 169 20.82 -14.15 -9.61
C PRO A 169 22.18 -13.46 -9.83
N GLN A 170 22.18 -12.25 -10.39
CA GLN A 170 23.42 -11.47 -10.52
C GLN A 170 23.94 -10.96 -9.18
N LEU A 171 23.03 -10.50 -8.29
CA LEU A 171 23.41 -10.13 -6.93
C LEU A 171 23.98 -11.34 -6.16
N GLU A 172 23.38 -12.51 -6.32
CA GLU A 172 23.85 -13.76 -5.72
C GLU A 172 25.22 -14.19 -6.29
N ALA A 173 25.43 -14.02 -7.60
CA ALA A 173 26.70 -14.28 -8.23
C ALA A 173 27.82 -13.34 -7.71
N LEU A 174 27.49 -12.08 -7.43
CA LEU A 174 28.43 -11.12 -6.82
C LEU A 174 28.67 -11.39 -5.33
N ASN A 175 27.81 -12.16 -4.67
CA ASN A 175 27.85 -12.44 -3.25
C ASN A 175 27.62 -13.94 -2.97
N PRO A 176 28.55 -14.83 -3.32
CA PRO A 176 28.35 -16.27 -3.24
C PRO A 176 28.04 -16.81 -1.83
N ASN A 177 28.43 -16.06 -0.80
CA ASN A 177 28.19 -16.40 0.60
C ASN A 177 26.89 -15.81 1.18
N MET A 178 26.07 -15.21 0.32
CA MET A 178 24.79 -14.64 0.70
C MET A 178 23.77 -15.73 1.03
N GLY A 179 23.22 -15.75 2.25
CA GLY A 179 22.20 -16.72 2.68
C GLY A 179 20.89 -16.60 1.90
N ALA A 180 19.92 -17.51 2.15
CA ALA A 180 18.60 -17.43 1.56
C ALA A 180 17.87 -16.12 1.94
N SER A 181 18.08 -15.62 3.16
CA SER A 181 17.64 -14.32 3.65
C SER A 181 18.83 -13.44 4.01
N LEU A 182 18.66 -12.13 3.84
CA LEU A 182 19.67 -11.16 4.22
C LEU A 182 19.46 -10.69 5.66
N ASN A 183 20.56 -10.41 6.34
CA ASN A 183 20.56 -9.79 7.65
C ASN A 183 20.87 -8.31 7.53
N GLU A 184 20.22 -7.50 8.35
CA GLU A 184 20.56 -6.08 8.46
C GLU A 184 22.02 -5.90 8.91
N GLY A 185 22.70 -4.94 8.30
CA GLY A 185 24.14 -4.72 8.51
C GLY A 185 25.06 -5.66 7.72
N GLN A 186 24.51 -6.64 7.00
CA GLN A 186 25.29 -7.51 6.10
C GLN A 186 25.88 -6.67 4.96
N GLN A 187 27.13 -6.88 4.63
CA GLN A 187 27.80 -6.22 3.51
C GLN A 187 27.70 -7.08 2.27
N LEU A 188 27.31 -6.46 1.16
CA LEU A 188 27.19 -7.09 -0.15
C LEU A 188 28.00 -6.32 -1.19
N ASN A 189 28.62 -7.06 -2.10
CA ASN A 189 29.21 -6.50 -3.32
C ASN A 189 28.12 -6.17 -4.30
N VAL A 190 28.08 -4.94 -4.77
CA VAL A 190 27.12 -4.46 -5.77
C VAL A 190 27.86 -3.65 -6.84
N PRO A 191 27.34 -3.55 -8.05
CA PRO A 191 27.96 -2.74 -9.11
C PRO A 191 28.03 -1.27 -8.69
N ASN A 192 29.16 -0.62 -8.98
CA ASN A 192 29.32 0.81 -8.84
C ASN A 192 28.75 1.50 -10.08
N ILE A 193 27.42 1.63 -10.14
CA ILE A 193 26.72 2.20 -11.29
C ILE A 193 26.41 3.67 -10.99
N ILE A 194 27.02 4.56 -11.76
CA ILE A 194 26.44 5.89 -12.01
C ILE A 194 25.25 5.63 -12.93
N VAL A 195 24.03 5.76 -12.41
CA VAL A 195 22.79 5.59 -13.17
C VAL A 195 22.78 6.62 -14.28
N SER A 196 23.11 6.22 -15.49
CA SER A 196 22.90 7.01 -16.70
C SER A 196 21.51 6.70 -17.25
N ASP A 197 20.88 7.71 -17.84
CA ASP A 197 19.48 7.83 -18.28
C ASP A 197 18.83 6.68 -19.10
N LYS A 198 19.54 5.59 -19.37
CA LYS A 198 19.00 4.46 -20.15
C LYS A 198 18.08 3.50 -19.38
N LYS A 199 18.08 3.53 -18.05
CA LYS A 199 17.23 2.64 -17.22
C LYS A 199 15.82 3.12 -16.98
N GLN A 200 15.54 4.40 -17.19
CA GLN A 200 14.18 4.94 -17.06
C GLN A 200 13.17 4.33 -18.05
N ILE A 201 13.63 3.81 -19.19
CA ILE A 201 12.75 3.27 -20.25
C ILE A 201 12.22 1.87 -19.89
N GLU A 202 12.97 1.04 -19.18
CA GLU A 202 12.51 -0.29 -18.76
C GLU A 202 11.59 -0.26 -17.53
N GLU A 203 11.72 0.75 -16.67
CA GLU A 203 10.85 0.95 -15.49
C GLU A 203 9.45 1.40 -15.87
N ASP A 204 9.29 2.08 -16.99
CA ASP A 204 8.00 2.59 -17.46
C ASP A 204 7.00 1.51 -17.89
N GLN A 205 7.45 0.26 -18.04
CA GLN A 205 6.62 -0.87 -18.48
C GLN A 205 5.99 -1.66 -17.30
N PHE A 206 6.51 -1.51 -16.10
CA PHE A 206 6.02 -2.21 -14.92
C PHE A 206 5.41 -1.25 -13.90
N GLY A 207 4.34 -1.70 -13.29
CA GLY A 207 3.73 -1.11 -12.11
C GLY A 207 3.96 -1.99 -10.89
N TYR A 208 3.53 -1.52 -9.73
CA TYR A 208 3.62 -2.25 -8.48
C TYR A 208 2.24 -2.42 -7.88
N TYR A 209 1.95 -3.63 -7.42
CA TYR A 209 0.70 -3.96 -6.76
C TYR A 209 0.96 -4.39 -5.31
N ILE A 210 0.19 -3.86 -4.36
CA ILE A 210 0.30 -4.24 -2.95
C ILE A 210 -0.78 -5.26 -2.63
N VAL A 211 -0.37 -6.44 -2.17
CA VAL A 211 -1.30 -7.51 -1.76
C VAL A 211 -2.12 -7.05 -0.55
N LYS A 212 -3.44 -7.08 -0.70
CA LYS A 212 -4.39 -6.69 0.34
C LYS A 212 -4.78 -7.86 1.24
N ALA A 213 -5.46 -7.54 2.35
CA ALA A 213 -6.01 -8.55 3.24
C ALA A 213 -6.99 -9.47 2.48
N SER A 214 -6.83 -10.78 2.69
CA SER A 214 -7.65 -11.82 2.06
C SER A 214 -7.50 -11.96 0.54
N GLU A 215 -6.50 -11.37 -0.09
CA GLU A 215 -6.19 -11.63 -1.49
C GLU A 215 -5.33 -12.88 -1.66
N GLY A 216 -5.86 -13.84 -2.40
CA GLY A 216 -5.14 -15.01 -2.89
C GLY A 216 -4.85 -14.91 -4.39
N PHE A 217 -4.07 -15.83 -4.95
CA PHE A 217 -3.72 -15.85 -6.38
C PHE A 217 -4.94 -15.76 -7.30
N TYR A 218 -6.01 -16.47 -6.98
CA TYR A 218 -7.26 -16.44 -7.77
C TYR A 218 -7.87 -15.05 -7.86
N ARG A 219 -7.85 -14.29 -6.76
CA ARG A 219 -8.37 -12.92 -6.76
C ARG A 219 -7.46 -11.97 -7.53
N LEU A 220 -6.14 -12.12 -7.38
CA LEU A 220 -5.17 -11.34 -8.15
C LEU A 220 -5.26 -11.64 -9.64
N GLU A 221 -5.49 -12.88 -10.02
CA GLU A 221 -5.71 -13.27 -11.42
C GLU A 221 -6.95 -12.58 -12.01
N LYS A 222 -8.08 -12.59 -11.32
CA LYS A 222 -9.29 -11.87 -11.76
C LYS A 222 -9.10 -10.36 -11.84
N LYS A 223 -8.35 -9.79 -10.90
CA LYS A 223 -8.18 -8.35 -10.75
C LYS A 223 -7.16 -7.75 -11.70
N LEU A 224 -6.03 -8.41 -11.83
CA LEU A 224 -4.89 -7.94 -12.63
C LEU A 224 -4.86 -8.54 -14.04
N GLY A 225 -5.70 -9.55 -14.30
CA GLY A 225 -5.67 -10.30 -15.54
C GLY A 225 -4.39 -11.13 -15.74
N LEU A 226 -3.65 -11.41 -14.65
CA LEU A 226 -2.38 -12.11 -14.67
C LEU A 226 -2.52 -13.49 -14.04
N SER A 227 -2.11 -14.53 -14.75
CA SER A 227 -2.11 -15.87 -14.18
C SER A 227 -1.15 -15.99 -12.99
N LYS A 228 -1.36 -16.98 -12.12
CA LYS A 228 -0.48 -17.26 -10.99
C LYS A 228 0.97 -17.46 -11.44
N GLU A 229 1.16 -18.21 -12.53
CA GLU A 229 2.47 -18.53 -13.10
C GLU A 229 3.18 -17.24 -13.53
N LEU A 230 2.46 -16.33 -14.18
CA LEU A 230 3.00 -15.04 -14.61
C LEU A 230 3.33 -14.14 -13.41
N LEU A 231 2.45 -14.09 -12.40
CA LEU A 231 2.73 -13.36 -11.15
C LEU A 231 3.99 -13.90 -10.45
N VAL A 232 4.14 -15.21 -10.36
CA VAL A 232 5.33 -15.86 -9.78
C VAL A 232 6.58 -15.59 -10.62
N SER A 233 6.48 -15.60 -11.94
CA SER A 233 7.61 -15.31 -12.81
C SER A 233 8.13 -13.87 -12.69
N LEU A 234 7.20 -12.92 -12.47
CA LEU A 234 7.53 -11.51 -12.22
C LEU A 234 8.01 -11.26 -10.78
N ASN A 235 7.67 -12.16 -9.85
CA ASN A 235 7.95 -12.05 -8.42
C ASN A 235 8.37 -13.43 -7.88
N PRO A 236 9.60 -13.88 -8.14
CA PRO A 236 10.06 -15.24 -7.81
C PRO A 236 9.95 -15.62 -6.32
N GLU A 237 9.95 -14.63 -5.44
CA GLU A 237 9.74 -14.80 -4.00
C GLU A 237 8.38 -15.44 -3.66
N LEU A 238 7.38 -15.28 -4.52
CA LEU A 238 6.05 -15.88 -4.34
C LEU A 238 6.07 -17.41 -4.35
N GLU A 239 7.05 -18.03 -5.02
CA GLU A 239 7.20 -19.47 -5.06
C GLU A 239 7.62 -20.05 -3.70
N ILE A 240 8.41 -19.31 -2.96
CA ILE A 240 8.99 -19.72 -1.67
C ILE A 240 8.14 -19.23 -0.50
N GLU A 241 7.71 -17.99 -0.55
CA GLU A 241 7.05 -17.29 0.56
C GLU A 241 5.53 -17.28 0.48
N GLY A 242 4.96 -17.52 -0.70
CA GLY A 242 3.54 -17.33 -0.99
C GLY A 242 3.12 -15.85 -0.91
N LEU A 243 1.84 -15.59 -1.11
CA LEU A 243 1.27 -14.25 -0.98
C LEU A 243 1.12 -13.86 0.48
N LYS A 244 1.62 -12.68 0.84
CA LYS A 244 1.49 -12.10 2.19
C LYS A 244 0.87 -10.72 2.11
N LEU A 245 0.05 -10.38 3.09
CA LEU A 245 -0.51 -9.03 3.25
C LEU A 245 0.60 -7.97 3.25
N GLY A 246 0.43 -6.93 2.41
CA GLY A 246 1.39 -5.85 2.28
C GLY A 246 2.60 -6.18 1.39
N MET A 247 2.66 -7.38 0.80
CA MET A 247 3.69 -7.74 -0.17
C MET A 247 3.52 -6.90 -1.44
N VAL A 248 4.63 -6.40 -1.97
CA VAL A 248 4.64 -5.58 -3.18
C VAL A 248 4.99 -6.46 -4.35
N LEU A 249 4.07 -6.61 -5.27
CA LEU A 249 4.25 -7.39 -6.49
C LEU A 249 4.60 -6.49 -7.66
N ARG A 250 5.57 -6.89 -8.45
CA ARG A 250 5.84 -6.30 -9.77
C ARG A 250 4.82 -6.87 -10.76
N VAL A 251 4.15 -6.00 -11.49
CA VAL A 251 3.11 -6.36 -12.46
C VAL A 251 3.29 -5.53 -13.74
N PRO A 252 2.84 -5.96 -14.92
CA PRO A 252 2.83 -5.11 -16.10
C PRO A 252 1.99 -3.86 -15.86
N LYS A 253 2.44 -2.70 -16.33
CA LYS A 253 1.71 -1.43 -16.18
C LYS A 253 0.32 -1.49 -16.81
N SER A 254 0.15 -2.24 -17.87
CA SER A 254 -1.15 -2.50 -18.51
C SER A 254 -2.15 -3.28 -17.65
N SER A 255 -1.67 -4.03 -16.68
CA SER A 255 -2.52 -4.78 -15.74
C SER A 255 -2.99 -3.93 -14.57
N VAL A 256 -2.34 -2.81 -14.33
CA VAL A 256 -2.81 -1.75 -13.45
C VAL A 256 -3.51 -0.75 -14.36
N LYS A 257 -4.81 -0.93 -14.58
CA LYS A 257 -5.63 0.00 -15.38
C LYS A 257 -5.28 1.42 -15.01
N ASP A 258 -5.09 2.27 -16.02
CA ASP A 258 -4.75 3.68 -15.98
C ASP A 258 -5.23 4.38 -14.71
N ILE A 259 -4.37 4.38 -13.73
CA ILE A 259 -4.47 5.34 -12.65
C ILE A 259 -3.63 6.49 -13.17
N GLU A 260 -4.33 7.51 -13.69
CA GLU A 260 -3.73 8.76 -14.11
C GLU A 260 -2.63 9.17 -13.14
N THR A 261 -1.44 9.32 -13.65
CA THR A 261 -0.24 9.81 -12.96
C THR A 261 -0.34 11.29 -12.57
N ALA A 262 -1.51 11.87 -12.66
CA ALA A 262 -1.79 13.17 -12.09
C ALA A 262 -2.01 13.01 -10.59
N LEU A 263 -1.32 13.81 -9.79
CA LEU A 263 -1.77 14.18 -8.45
C LEU A 263 -3.19 14.73 -8.63
N VAL A 264 -4.22 13.89 -8.49
CA VAL A 264 -5.61 14.33 -8.63
C VAL A 264 -5.94 15.13 -7.38
N PHE A 265 -5.47 16.37 -7.37
CA PHE A 265 -6.08 17.38 -6.55
C PHE A 265 -7.40 17.77 -7.24
N THR A 266 -8.50 17.18 -6.82
CA THR A 266 -9.84 17.67 -7.20
C THR A 266 -10.14 18.97 -6.46
N THR A 267 -9.14 19.85 -6.38
CA THR A 267 -9.28 21.12 -5.68
C THR A 267 -9.04 22.24 -6.67
N THR A 268 -10.00 23.13 -6.75
CA THR A 268 -9.82 24.44 -7.41
C THR A 268 -8.84 25.36 -6.65
N LEU A 269 -8.26 24.91 -5.52
CA LEU A 269 -7.37 25.72 -4.69
C LEU A 269 -6.03 25.96 -5.35
N SER A 270 -5.48 24.99 -6.07
CA SER A 270 -4.18 25.11 -6.76
C SER A 270 -4.21 26.08 -7.96
N ASP A 271 -5.41 26.33 -8.53
CA ASP A 271 -5.55 27.09 -9.76
C ASP A 271 -5.41 28.62 -9.56
N SER A 272 -5.40 29.09 -8.33
CA SER A 272 -5.42 30.51 -8.00
C SER A 272 -4.65 30.80 -6.71
N LEU A 273 -3.37 30.50 -6.69
CA LEU A 273 -2.49 30.86 -5.57
C LEU A 273 -2.14 32.37 -5.67
N VAL A 274 -2.40 33.12 -4.62
CA VAL A 274 -2.24 34.56 -4.57
C VAL A 274 -1.09 34.95 -3.63
N ASP A 275 -1.00 34.30 -2.48
CA ASP A 275 0.00 34.56 -1.46
C ASP A 275 1.08 33.47 -1.44
N LEU A 276 2.22 33.77 -2.06
CA LEU A 276 3.42 32.93 -2.11
C LEU A 276 4.49 33.35 -1.09
N THR A 277 4.14 34.17 -0.10
CA THR A 277 5.03 34.44 1.03
C THR A 277 5.36 33.16 1.77
N VAL A 278 6.50 33.15 2.46
CA VAL A 278 6.93 31.96 3.23
C VAL A 278 5.89 31.63 4.30
N LYS A 279 5.43 30.38 4.34
CA LYS A 279 4.49 29.90 5.37
C LYS A 279 5.25 29.32 6.55
N ASN A 280 5.02 29.85 7.74
CA ASN A 280 5.65 29.43 8.98
C ASN A 280 4.71 28.48 9.72
N ILE A 281 5.10 27.22 9.88
CA ILE A 281 4.28 26.16 10.48
C ILE A 281 4.98 25.59 11.71
N GLY A 282 4.29 25.58 12.85
CA GLY A 282 4.69 24.87 14.04
C GLY A 282 4.08 23.46 14.07
N LEU A 283 4.88 22.42 14.03
CA LEU A 283 4.43 21.02 14.09
C LEU A 283 4.70 20.43 15.48
N LEU A 284 3.64 20.16 16.24
CA LEU A 284 3.69 19.64 17.60
C LEU A 284 3.28 18.18 17.68
N LEU A 285 4.26 17.26 17.74
CA LEU A 285 4.02 15.81 17.76
C LEU A 285 4.81 15.11 18.87
N PRO A 286 4.31 13.98 19.41
CA PRO A 286 5.00 13.22 20.45
C PRO A 286 5.99 12.21 19.86
N PHE A 287 7.14 12.68 19.40
CA PHE A 287 8.22 11.82 18.90
C PHE A 287 8.91 11.05 20.03
N LYS A 288 8.82 11.56 21.28
CA LYS A 288 9.41 10.94 22.47
C LYS A 288 10.92 10.66 22.33
N THR A 289 11.61 11.56 21.65
CA THR A 289 13.04 11.41 21.34
C THR A 289 13.90 11.20 22.59
N LYS A 290 13.56 11.86 23.70
CA LYS A 290 14.25 11.71 25.00
C LYS A 290 14.07 10.33 25.63
N SER A 291 13.11 9.54 25.20
CA SER A 291 12.85 8.20 25.73
C SER A 291 13.50 7.08 24.92
N ILE A 292 14.02 7.40 23.73
CA ILE A 292 14.68 6.42 22.87
C ILE A 292 16.08 6.16 23.44
N ASP A 293 16.38 4.89 23.72
CA ASP A 293 17.70 4.47 24.20
C ASP A 293 18.72 4.59 23.06
N SER A 294 19.56 5.64 23.12
CA SER A 294 20.60 5.89 22.11
C SER A 294 21.78 4.93 22.23
N ASP A 295 21.96 4.29 23.39
CA ASP A 295 23.13 3.46 23.70
C ASP A 295 22.90 2.00 23.28
N SER A 296 21.63 1.60 23.03
CA SER A 296 21.27 0.26 22.63
C SER A 296 20.32 0.26 21.42
N LEU A 297 20.87 -0.06 20.24
CA LEU A 297 20.07 -0.24 19.02
C LEU A 297 18.94 -1.26 19.17
N PHE A 298 19.16 -2.32 19.96
CA PHE A 298 18.16 -3.34 20.22
C PHE A 298 16.98 -2.77 21.04
N LEU A 299 17.26 -2.07 22.13
CA LEU A 299 16.23 -1.45 22.98
C LEU A 299 15.48 -0.34 22.23
N ALA A 300 16.20 0.50 21.50
CA ALA A 300 15.60 1.53 20.65
C ALA A 300 14.61 0.92 19.64
N ARG A 301 15.00 -0.15 18.95
CA ARG A 301 14.12 -0.84 17.98
C ARG A 301 12.87 -1.45 18.62
N GLU A 302 13.03 -2.11 19.76
CA GLU A 302 11.89 -2.67 20.49
C GLU A 302 10.92 -1.58 20.95
N GLN A 303 11.45 -0.45 21.40
CA GLN A 303 10.65 0.71 21.78
C GLN A 303 9.90 1.32 20.58
N LEU A 304 10.60 1.54 19.46
CA LEU A 304 10.00 2.02 18.22
C LEU A 304 8.89 1.10 17.72
N LYS A 305 9.03 -0.23 17.85
CA LYS A 305 7.99 -1.20 17.46
C LYS A 305 6.74 -1.13 18.33
N ARG A 306 6.88 -0.81 19.62
CA ARG A 306 5.81 -0.89 20.62
C ARG A 306 5.09 0.42 20.87
N ASP A 307 5.76 1.55 20.69
CA ASP A 307 5.18 2.87 21.01
C ASP A 307 4.36 3.42 19.83
N GLY A 308 3.04 3.35 20.01
CA GLY A 308 2.10 3.83 18.98
C GLY A 308 2.19 5.34 18.72
N TYR A 309 2.62 6.15 19.69
CA TYR A 309 2.80 7.59 19.48
C TYR A 309 3.99 7.89 18.59
N ILE A 310 5.12 7.20 18.80
CA ILE A 310 6.32 7.39 17.98
C ILE A 310 5.99 7.01 16.52
N ASN A 311 5.41 5.83 16.30
CA ASN A 311 5.05 5.35 14.97
C ASN A 311 4.09 6.32 14.26
N LEU A 312 3.02 6.73 14.95
CA LEU A 312 2.05 7.68 14.40
C LEU A 312 2.72 9.03 14.05
N SER A 313 3.57 9.56 14.94
CA SER A 313 4.26 10.84 14.72
C SER A 313 5.23 10.77 13.55
N THR A 314 6.01 9.71 13.45
CA THR A 314 7.00 9.51 12.38
C THR A 314 6.30 9.34 11.03
N ASP A 315 5.25 8.52 10.97
CA ASP A 315 4.50 8.31 9.75
C ASP A 315 3.78 9.59 9.29
N PHE A 316 3.14 10.30 10.21
CA PHE A 316 2.49 11.58 9.91
C PHE A 316 3.49 12.63 9.42
N TYR A 317 4.61 12.78 10.11
CA TYR A 317 5.70 13.69 9.73
C TYR A 317 6.26 13.37 8.33
N SER A 318 6.41 12.09 7.99
CA SER A 318 6.87 11.70 6.66
C SER A 318 5.92 12.17 5.55
N GLY A 319 4.60 12.13 5.80
CA GLY A 319 3.59 12.70 4.92
C GLY A 319 3.69 14.22 4.81
N VAL A 320 3.87 14.91 5.95
CA VAL A 320 4.11 16.38 5.98
C VAL A 320 5.32 16.75 5.13
N ALA A 321 6.42 16.01 5.25
CA ALA A 321 7.64 16.29 4.49
C ALA A 321 7.44 16.16 2.96
N ILE A 322 6.69 15.14 2.51
CA ILE A 322 6.34 15.00 1.07
C ILE A 322 5.38 16.12 0.63
N ALA A 323 4.45 16.54 1.50
CA ALA A 323 3.54 17.64 1.19
C ALA A 323 4.31 18.96 0.97
N ILE A 324 5.28 19.26 1.84
CA ILE A 324 6.13 20.45 1.69
C ILE A 324 6.96 20.38 0.40
N ASP A 325 7.57 19.23 0.09
CA ASP A 325 8.30 19.04 -1.18
C ASP A 325 7.38 19.23 -2.40
N SER A 326 6.12 18.82 -2.29
CA SER A 326 5.12 18.98 -3.36
C SER A 326 4.63 20.43 -3.47
N ALA A 327 4.41 21.10 -2.34
CA ALA A 327 4.02 22.51 -2.29
C ALA A 327 5.12 23.41 -2.87
N LYS A 328 6.39 23.08 -2.64
CA LYS A 328 7.53 23.78 -3.23
C LYS A 328 7.50 23.76 -4.76
N GLN A 329 7.03 22.67 -5.38
CA GLN A 329 6.86 22.58 -6.84
C GLN A 329 5.76 23.53 -7.35
N LEU A 330 4.81 23.91 -6.49
CA LEU A 330 3.78 24.91 -6.78
C LEU A 330 4.21 26.35 -6.44
N GLY A 331 5.47 26.55 -6.04
CA GLY A 331 6.02 27.86 -5.66
C GLY A 331 5.76 28.24 -4.20
N ILE A 332 5.18 27.36 -3.37
CA ILE A 332 4.90 27.65 -1.96
C ILE A 332 6.14 27.34 -1.12
N SER A 333 6.71 28.34 -0.46
CA SER A 333 7.83 28.18 0.47
C SER A 333 7.32 27.96 1.89
N VAL A 334 7.94 27.02 2.63
CA VAL A 334 7.50 26.64 3.99
C VAL A 334 8.70 26.59 4.93
N ASN A 335 8.59 27.27 6.07
CA ASN A 335 9.42 27.07 7.25
C ASN A 335 8.66 26.15 8.20
N LEU A 336 9.22 24.99 8.51
CA LEU A 336 8.62 24.01 9.42
C LEU A 336 9.48 23.89 10.69
N ASP A 337 8.96 24.34 11.82
CA ASP A 337 9.55 24.11 13.13
C ASP A 337 8.87 22.90 13.79
N VAL A 338 9.68 21.90 14.19
CA VAL A 338 9.19 20.64 14.73
C VAL A 338 9.46 20.55 16.21
N PHE A 339 8.41 20.36 17.02
CA PHE A 339 8.45 20.30 18.47
C PHE A 339 8.04 18.93 18.99
N ASP A 340 8.90 18.32 19.85
CA ASP A 340 8.57 17.05 20.50
C ASP A 340 7.78 17.27 21.79
N THR A 341 6.50 16.95 21.76
CA THR A 341 5.59 17.11 22.90
C THR A 341 5.70 16.00 23.95
N ASN A 342 6.44 14.91 23.67
CA ASN A 342 6.51 13.70 24.49
C ASN A 342 5.14 13.14 24.96
N ALA A 343 4.04 13.60 24.37
CA ALA A 343 2.65 13.40 24.82
C ALA A 343 2.38 13.94 26.25
N LYS A 344 3.22 14.81 26.79
CA LYS A 344 3.15 15.35 28.15
C LYS A 344 2.71 16.81 28.16
N ALA A 345 1.78 17.15 29.04
CA ALA A 345 1.32 18.53 29.17
C ALA A 345 2.40 19.49 29.68
N LEU A 346 3.34 19.00 30.46
CA LEU A 346 4.47 19.81 30.95
C LEU A 346 5.37 20.24 29.80
N ASP A 347 5.75 19.31 28.92
CA ASP A 347 6.63 19.58 27.78
C ASP A 347 5.95 20.56 26.82
N VAL A 348 4.63 20.41 26.58
CA VAL A 348 3.87 21.35 25.79
C VAL A 348 3.86 22.75 26.40
N LYS A 349 3.68 22.87 27.72
CA LYS A 349 3.75 24.17 28.41
C LYS A 349 5.12 24.82 28.27
N THR A 350 6.19 24.05 28.39
CA THR A 350 7.56 24.54 28.19
C THR A 350 7.72 25.07 26.77
N ILE A 351 7.33 24.29 25.74
CA ILE A 351 7.38 24.71 24.33
C ILE A 351 6.60 26.03 24.12
N LEU A 352 5.37 26.10 24.67
CA LEU A 352 4.52 27.28 24.49
C LEU A 352 5.08 28.53 25.17
N ASN A 353 5.77 28.39 26.30
CA ASN A 353 6.35 29.54 27.02
C ASN A 353 7.70 30.00 26.44
N GLU A 354 8.48 29.08 25.85
CA GLU A 354 9.81 29.36 25.32
C GLU A 354 9.81 29.78 23.85
N THR A 355 8.68 29.56 23.14
CA THR A 355 8.55 29.84 21.70
C THR A 355 7.58 30.97 21.47
N ASP A 356 7.99 31.96 20.70
CA ASP A 356 7.09 33.00 20.19
C ASP A 356 6.28 32.46 19.02
N PHE A 357 5.02 32.10 19.30
CA PHE A 357 4.10 31.56 18.28
C PHE A 357 3.41 32.65 17.44
N SER A 358 3.55 33.94 17.76
CA SER A 358 2.93 35.02 16.97
C SER A 358 3.43 35.09 15.53
N LYS A 359 4.60 34.53 15.24
CA LYS A 359 5.22 34.47 13.91
C LYS A 359 4.71 33.32 13.02
N TYR A 360 3.89 32.39 13.56
CA TYR A 360 3.40 31.25 12.80
C TYR A 360 2.06 31.53 12.14
N ASP A 361 1.90 31.02 10.93
CA ASP A 361 0.63 31.07 10.19
C ASP A 361 -0.36 30.01 10.71
N LEU A 362 0.16 28.91 11.23
CA LEU A 362 -0.63 27.88 11.92
C LEU A 362 0.24 26.96 12.81
N ILE A 363 -0.43 26.27 13.71
CA ILE A 363 0.14 25.18 14.49
C ILE A 363 -0.59 23.88 14.11
N LEU A 364 0.16 22.87 13.64
CA LEU A 364 -0.34 21.54 13.32
C LEU A 364 -0.08 20.59 14.49
N GLY A 365 -1.14 20.09 15.11
CA GLY A 365 -1.08 19.36 16.38
C GLY A 365 -1.40 20.24 17.59
N PRO A 366 -1.19 19.77 18.82
CA PRO A 366 -0.82 18.39 19.24
C PRO A 366 -1.87 17.31 18.96
N ILE A 367 -1.48 16.04 19.16
CA ILE A 367 -2.37 14.90 18.84
C ILE A 367 -3.14 14.33 20.06
N THR A 368 -2.98 14.91 21.24
CA THR A 368 -3.78 14.54 22.42
C THR A 368 -4.73 15.68 22.79
N TYR A 369 -5.97 15.36 23.12
CA TYR A 369 -7.01 16.38 23.31
C TYR A 369 -6.65 17.41 24.39
N LYS A 370 -6.03 17.00 25.52
CA LYS A 370 -5.61 17.92 26.59
C LYS A 370 -4.53 18.90 26.14
N ASN A 371 -3.54 18.39 25.40
CA ASN A 371 -2.46 19.24 24.88
C ASN A 371 -2.97 20.17 23.79
N LEU A 372 -3.90 19.68 22.96
CA LEU A 372 -4.56 20.48 21.93
C LEU A 372 -5.31 21.68 22.52
N GLU A 373 -6.13 21.43 23.57
CA GLU A 373 -6.87 22.49 24.29
C GLU A 373 -5.91 23.50 24.93
N LEU A 374 -4.82 23.00 25.56
CA LEU A 374 -3.77 23.84 26.14
C LEU A 374 -3.12 24.76 25.09
N THR A 375 -2.77 24.21 23.94
CA THR A 375 -2.15 24.97 22.83
C THR A 375 -3.14 25.99 22.28
N ALA A 376 -4.38 25.59 21.95
CA ALA A 376 -5.40 26.47 21.41
C ALA A 376 -5.67 27.66 22.35
N GLN A 377 -5.79 27.40 23.66
CA GLN A 377 -5.99 28.43 24.66
C GLN A 377 -4.81 29.41 24.77
N HIS A 378 -3.57 28.91 24.70
CA HIS A 378 -2.36 29.73 24.85
C HIS A 378 -2.22 30.74 23.72
N VAL A 379 -2.40 30.30 22.47
CA VAL A 379 -2.21 31.14 21.26
C VAL A 379 -3.50 31.84 20.80
N LEU A 380 -4.59 31.74 21.59
CA LEU A 380 -5.88 32.33 21.26
C LEU A 380 -5.80 33.87 21.11
N LYS A 381 -5.03 34.53 21.99
CA LYS A 381 -4.84 35.97 21.99
C LYS A 381 -4.21 36.51 20.69
N ASP A 382 -3.35 35.69 20.06
CA ASP A 382 -2.65 36.01 18.81
C ASP A 382 -3.44 35.51 17.58
N ASN A 383 -4.61 34.91 17.82
CA ASN A 383 -5.50 34.33 16.80
C ASN A 383 -4.80 33.34 15.85
N ILE A 384 -3.80 32.60 16.35
CA ILE A 384 -3.08 31.61 15.54
C ILE A 384 -3.92 30.35 15.41
N PRO A 385 -4.20 29.86 14.18
CA PRO A 385 -4.94 28.63 13.95
C PRO A 385 -4.22 27.42 14.55
N VAL A 386 -4.91 26.64 15.35
CA VAL A 386 -4.45 25.35 15.87
C VAL A 386 -5.24 24.25 15.19
N VAL A 387 -4.55 23.41 14.43
CA VAL A 387 -5.16 22.38 13.60
C VAL A 387 -4.94 21.00 14.23
N SER A 388 -6.03 20.34 14.58
CA SER A 388 -5.99 19.01 15.17
C SER A 388 -5.94 17.92 14.09
N PRO A 389 -4.87 17.11 14.00
CA PRO A 389 -4.80 16.09 12.97
C PRO A 389 -5.60 14.81 13.24
N PHE A 390 -5.84 14.45 14.54
CA PHE A 390 -6.36 13.13 14.91
C PHE A 390 -7.42 13.11 15.99
N VAL A 391 -7.65 14.20 16.70
CA VAL A 391 -8.54 14.22 17.86
C VAL A 391 -9.48 15.42 17.82
N ASN A 392 -10.65 15.28 18.41
CA ASN A 392 -11.58 16.37 18.60
C ASN A 392 -11.57 16.82 20.06
N SER A 393 -11.54 18.14 20.28
CA SER A 393 -11.71 18.74 21.60
C SER A 393 -13.18 18.73 22.01
N LYS A 394 -13.42 18.59 23.31
CA LYS A 394 -14.75 18.80 23.89
C LYS A 394 -15.06 20.27 24.14
N LYS A 395 -14.02 21.11 24.20
CA LYS A 395 -14.15 22.56 24.39
C LYS A 395 -14.01 23.28 23.05
N SER A 396 -14.70 24.38 22.91
CA SER A 396 -14.62 25.24 21.74
C SER A 396 -13.62 26.36 21.96
N TYR A 397 -12.78 26.60 20.98
CA TYR A 397 -11.87 27.75 20.88
C TYR A 397 -11.99 28.32 19.48
N SER A 398 -12.08 29.64 19.32
CA SER A 398 -12.31 30.28 18.01
C SER A 398 -11.20 30.01 17.00
N ASN A 399 -9.99 29.72 17.46
CA ASN A 399 -8.81 29.41 16.66
C ASN A 399 -8.58 27.91 16.44
N LEU A 400 -9.49 27.02 16.88
CA LEU A 400 -9.29 25.57 16.78
C LEU A 400 -10.00 25.00 15.55
N PHE A 401 -9.22 24.31 14.71
CA PHE A 401 -9.67 23.56 13.54
C PHE A 401 -9.63 22.06 13.83
N GLN A 402 -10.79 21.44 13.94
CA GLN A 402 -10.96 20.01 14.17
C GLN A 402 -11.17 19.31 12.83
N THR A 403 -10.18 18.53 12.39
CA THR A 403 -10.13 18.01 11.02
C THR A 403 -10.76 16.64 10.84
N ILE A 404 -11.28 16.06 11.91
CA ILE A 404 -11.98 14.77 11.90
C ILE A 404 -13.48 15.02 12.08
N PRO A 405 -14.33 14.57 11.14
CA PRO A 405 -15.77 14.58 11.32
C PRO A 405 -16.20 13.83 12.57
N ASP A 406 -17.18 14.36 13.27
CA ASP A 406 -17.72 13.71 14.47
C ASP A 406 -18.85 12.71 14.17
N LEU A 407 -19.31 12.01 15.20
CA LEU A 407 -20.38 11.01 15.07
C LEU A 407 -21.71 11.62 14.58
N ASP A 408 -21.99 12.87 14.95
CA ASP A 408 -23.23 13.54 14.54
C ASP A 408 -23.20 13.83 13.04
N TRP A 409 -22.05 14.24 12.51
CA TRP A 409 -21.84 14.36 11.08
C TRP A 409 -22.02 13.00 10.37
N MET A 410 -21.41 11.91 10.91
CA MET A 410 -21.51 10.58 10.30
C MET A 410 -22.97 10.11 10.22
N ARG A 411 -23.75 10.29 11.30
CA ARG A 411 -25.18 9.99 11.33
C ARG A 411 -25.95 10.81 10.31
N SER A 412 -25.71 12.13 10.28
CA SER A 412 -26.42 13.03 9.38
C SER A 412 -26.08 12.75 7.92
N LYS A 413 -24.84 12.41 7.60
CA LYS A 413 -24.40 12.05 6.24
C LYS A 413 -25.12 10.79 5.74
N MET A 414 -25.23 9.74 6.59
CA MET A 414 -25.96 8.52 6.22
C MET A 414 -27.46 8.76 6.06
N VAL A 415 -28.07 9.53 6.96
CA VAL A 415 -29.49 9.88 6.83
C VAL A 415 -29.75 10.69 5.56
N SER A 416 -28.92 11.69 5.28
CA SER A 416 -29.05 12.50 4.07
C SER A 416 -28.89 11.63 2.82
N TYR A 417 -27.92 10.73 2.82
CA TYR A 417 -27.68 9.81 1.72
C TYR A 417 -28.90 8.91 1.43
N VAL A 418 -29.48 8.29 2.46
CA VAL A 418 -30.68 7.46 2.28
C VAL A 418 -31.87 8.29 1.79
N LYS A 419 -32.00 9.55 2.23
CA LYS A 419 -33.07 10.44 1.77
C LYS A 419 -32.94 10.89 0.33
N THR A 420 -31.74 10.81 -0.27
CA THR A 420 -31.54 11.07 -1.71
C THR A 420 -31.83 9.85 -2.58
N ASP A 421 -32.01 8.67 -1.98
CA ASP A 421 -32.37 7.46 -2.71
C ASP A 421 -33.81 7.57 -3.24
N THR A 422 -33.96 7.56 -4.55
CA THR A 422 -35.25 7.67 -5.23
C THR A 422 -35.97 6.34 -5.42
N ILE A 423 -35.27 5.22 -5.16
CA ILE A 423 -35.86 3.89 -5.30
C ILE A 423 -36.73 3.60 -4.07
N PRO A 424 -38.00 3.25 -4.25
CA PRO A 424 -38.87 2.93 -3.12
C PRO A 424 -38.31 1.80 -2.25
N HIS A 425 -38.23 2.04 -0.96
CA HIS A 425 -37.68 1.09 -0.01
C HIS A 425 -38.37 1.17 1.37
N ARG A 426 -38.24 0.09 2.13
CA ARG A 426 -38.57 0.08 3.57
C ARG A 426 -37.30 0.31 4.38
N THR A 427 -37.44 0.82 5.58
CA THR A 427 -36.29 0.98 6.51
C THR A 427 -36.49 0.06 7.71
N LEU A 428 -35.45 -0.71 8.05
CA LEU A 428 -35.38 -1.54 9.23
C LEU A 428 -34.15 -1.12 10.06
N ILE A 429 -34.32 -0.97 11.37
CA ILE A 429 -33.23 -0.64 12.30
C ILE A 429 -33.04 -1.80 13.27
N ILE A 430 -31.88 -2.44 13.22
CA ILE A 430 -31.47 -3.53 14.09
C ILE A 430 -30.38 -3.00 15.02
N TYR A 431 -30.52 -3.22 16.32
CA TYR A 431 -29.62 -2.58 17.27
C TYR A 431 -29.47 -3.37 18.59
N ASP A 432 -28.38 -3.08 19.32
CA ASP A 432 -28.18 -3.48 20.70
C ASP A 432 -28.54 -2.34 21.70
N SER A 433 -28.65 -2.67 22.97
CA SER A 433 -29.09 -1.73 24.02
C SER A 433 -28.17 -0.51 24.17
N LYS A 434 -26.88 -0.60 23.77
CA LYS A 434 -25.91 0.48 23.89
C LYS A 434 -26.09 1.56 22.81
N ASN A 435 -26.84 1.26 21.74
CA ASN A 435 -27.01 2.14 20.58
C ASN A 435 -28.37 2.89 20.55
N THR A 436 -29.13 2.90 21.63
CA THR A 436 -30.47 3.52 21.73
C THR A 436 -30.50 5.00 21.31
N SER A 437 -29.46 5.78 21.60
CA SER A 437 -29.39 7.19 21.19
C SER A 437 -29.32 7.33 19.65
N THR A 438 -28.59 6.47 18.99
CA THR A 438 -28.50 6.41 17.52
C THR A 438 -29.84 5.99 16.93
N VAL A 439 -30.47 4.99 17.54
CA VAL A 439 -31.81 4.51 17.13
C VAL A 439 -32.87 5.61 17.24
N THR A 440 -32.86 6.36 18.33
CA THR A 440 -33.76 7.50 18.51
C THR A 440 -33.56 8.55 17.41
N TYR A 441 -32.30 8.83 17.05
CA TYR A 441 -31.96 9.73 15.95
C TYR A 441 -32.48 9.19 14.59
N LEU A 442 -32.21 7.92 14.28
CA LEU A 442 -32.64 7.27 13.05
C LEU A 442 -34.18 7.17 12.97
N LYS A 443 -34.86 6.84 14.05
CA LYS A 443 -36.32 6.76 14.12
C LYS A 443 -36.98 8.13 13.88
N LYS A 444 -36.36 9.21 14.37
CA LYS A 444 -36.79 10.58 14.07
C LYS A 444 -36.64 10.92 12.59
N ALA A 445 -35.54 10.43 11.95
CA ALA A 445 -35.27 10.66 10.52
C ALA A 445 -36.17 9.81 9.61
N PHE A 446 -36.49 8.58 10.04
CA PHE A 446 -37.31 7.57 9.35
C PHE A 446 -38.47 7.10 10.25
N PRO A 447 -39.55 7.85 10.37
CA PRO A 447 -40.65 7.54 11.31
C PRO A 447 -41.34 6.20 11.05
N SER A 448 -41.38 5.73 9.78
CA SER A 448 -41.96 4.45 9.37
C SER A 448 -41.05 3.24 9.59
N ALA A 449 -39.77 3.44 9.97
CA ALA A 449 -38.82 2.35 10.13
C ALA A 449 -39.29 1.32 11.18
N SER A 450 -39.16 0.04 10.84
CA SER A 450 -39.33 -1.05 11.82
C SER A 450 -38.11 -1.16 12.72
N LEU A 451 -38.31 -1.61 13.96
CA LEU A 451 -37.25 -1.75 14.96
C LEU A 451 -37.12 -3.21 15.41
N ILE A 452 -35.91 -3.73 15.49
CA ILE A 452 -35.58 -5.00 16.13
C ILE A 452 -34.42 -4.77 17.10
N THR A 453 -34.56 -5.21 18.33
CA THR A 453 -33.45 -5.21 19.29
C THR A 453 -32.96 -6.62 19.56
N SER A 454 -31.71 -6.75 20.00
CA SER A 454 -31.17 -8.04 20.44
C SER A 454 -32.01 -8.67 21.57
N LYS A 455 -32.01 -10.00 21.64
CA LYS A 455 -32.74 -10.77 22.64
C LYS A 455 -32.16 -10.53 24.04
N THR A 456 -33.05 -10.59 25.03
CA THR A 456 -32.71 -10.64 26.46
C THR A 456 -33.11 -11.99 27.03
N ASP A 457 -32.40 -12.45 28.06
CA ASP A 457 -32.79 -13.63 28.85
C ASP A 457 -33.90 -13.29 29.87
N LYS A 458 -34.22 -14.27 30.68
CA LYS A 458 -35.29 -14.14 31.72
C LYS A 458 -34.94 -13.09 32.78
N ASP A 459 -33.65 -12.83 32.98
CA ASP A 459 -33.16 -11.86 33.97
C ASP A 459 -32.96 -10.45 33.34
N GLY A 460 -33.33 -10.29 32.06
CA GLY A 460 -33.21 -9.02 31.32
C GLY A 460 -31.81 -8.75 30.80
N VAL A 461 -30.90 -9.74 30.83
CA VAL A 461 -29.53 -9.60 30.31
C VAL A 461 -29.53 -9.79 28.81
N GLU A 462 -28.93 -8.84 28.09
CA GLU A 462 -28.83 -8.86 26.64
C GLU A 462 -27.92 -9.99 26.14
N GLN A 463 -28.40 -10.78 25.17
CA GLN A 463 -27.76 -11.98 24.69
C GLN A 463 -27.07 -11.82 23.33
N PHE A 464 -27.18 -10.65 22.70
CA PHE A 464 -26.53 -10.30 21.45
C PHE A 464 -26.77 -11.27 20.28
N TYR A 465 -28.03 -11.68 20.11
CA TYR A 465 -28.47 -12.45 18.94
C TYR A 465 -29.93 -12.13 18.58
N LEU A 466 -30.32 -12.51 17.37
CA LEU A 466 -31.70 -12.54 16.89
C LEU A 466 -32.07 -13.96 16.46
N MET A 467 -33.35 -14.27 16.48
CA MET A 467 -33.89 -15.47 15.86
C MET A 467 -34.37 -15.14 14.42
N LEU A 468 -34.29 -16.10 13.53
CA LEU A 468 -34.66 -15.93 12.14
C LEU A 468 -36.11 -15.46 11.99
N GLU A 469 -37.03 -16.01 12.81
CA GLU A 469 -38.45 -15.69 12.80
C GLU A 469 -38.72 -14.22 13.15
N ASP A 470 -37.90 -13.61 14.02
CA ASP A 470 -38.07 -12.20 14.37
C ASP A 470 -37.76 -11.28 13.19
N VAL A 471 -36.71 -11.64 12.42
CA VAL A 471 -36.32 -10.90 11.22
C VAL A 471 -37.31 -11.12 10.09
N GLN A 472 -37.77 -12.38 9.88
CA GLN A 472 -38.74 -12.72 8.83
C GLN A 472 -40.07 -11.98 8.96
N LYS A 473 -40.56 -11.73 10.18
CA LYS A 473 -41.80 -11.01 10.44
C LYS A 473 -41.79 -9.57 9.93
N VAL A 474 -40.62 -8.92 9.87
CA VAL A 474 -40.49 -7.48 9.51
C VAL A 474 -39.79 -7.27 8.19
N LEU A 475 -38.97 -8.23 7.74
CA LEU A 475 -38.24 -8.18 6.48
C LEU A 475 -39.13 -8.72 5.34
N LEU A 476 -40.04 -7.90 4.87
CA LEU A 476 -40.98 -8.24 3.81
C LEU A 476 -40.28 -8.30 2.45
N PRO A 477 -40.86 -8.99 1.41
CA PRO A 477 -40.37 -8.96 0.05
C PRO A 477 -40.18 -7.56 -0.51
N GLY A 478 -39.22 -7.38 -1.43
CA GLY A 478 -38.86 -6.08 -2.01
C GLY A 478 -37.66 -5.43 -1.32
N ARG A 479 -37.38 -4.19 -1.69
CA ARG A 479 -36.18 -3.48 -1.24
C ARG A 479 -36.29 -2.99 0.19
N THR A 480 -35.30 -3.31 1.01
CA THR A 480 -35.19 -2.89 2.42
C THR A 480 -33.78 -2.38 2.73
N ILE A 481 -33.71 -1.15 3.25
CA ILE A 481 -32.48 -0.59 3.82
C ILE A 481 -32.45 -0.96 5.31
N VAL A 482 -31.43 -1.70 5.71
CA VAL A 482 -31.23 -2.16 7.09
C VAL A 482 -30.10 -1.38 7.74
N PHE A 483 -30.40 -0.58 8.75
CA PHE A 483 -29.39 -0.01 9.64
C PHE A 483 -29.06 -1.02 10.75
N LEU A 484 -27.80 -1.44 10.85
CA LEU A 484 -27.28 -2.28 11.92
C LEU A 484 -26.38 -1.45 12.83
N GLU A 485 -26.85 -1.19 14.05
CA GLU A 485 -26.16 -0.35 15.03
C GLU A 485 -25.75 -1.19 16.24
N SER A 486 -24.51 -1.67 16.24
CA SER A 486 -23.95 -2.51 17.30
C SER A 486 -22.44 -2.36 17.44
N ASN A 487 -21.97 -2.53 18.68
CA ASN A 487 -20.55 -2.62 19.02
C ASN A 487 -20.13 -4.06 19.41
N ASN A 488 -21.03 -5.04 19.22
CA ASN A 488 -20.79 -6.44 19.54
C ASN A 488 -20.54 -7.25 18.27
N GLU A 489 -19.33 -7.86 18.13
CA GLU A 489 -18.94 -8.66 16.97
C GLU A 489 -19.87 -9.85 16.74
N GLY A 490 -20.24 -10.58 17.80
CA GLY A 490 -21.12 -11.74 17.71
C GLY A 490 -22.50 -11.38 17.17
N PHE A 491 -23.04 -10.24 17.61
CA PHE A 491 -24.33 -9.74 17.13
C PHE A 491 -24.24 -9.30 15.66
N VAL A 492 -23.19 -8.57 15.28
CA VAL A 492 -22.97 -8.18 13.89
C VAL A 492 -22.86 -9.42 13.00
N SER A 493 -22.06 -10.44 13.41
CA SER A 493 -21.93 -11.68 12.67
C SER A 493 -23.24 -12.45 12.53
N ASN A 494 -24.02 -12.57 13.62
CA ASN A 494 -25.32 -13.25 13.61
C ASN A 494 -26.29 -12.55 12.63
N VAL A 495 -26.41 -11.23 12.72
CA VAL A 495 -27.33 -10.44 11.88
C VAL A 495 -26.91 -10.45 10.40
N THR A 496 -25.62 -10.22 10.10
CA THR A 496 -25.13 -10.17 8.71
C THR A 496 -25.30 -11.51 8.00
N SER A 497 -24.97 -12.63 8.67
CA SER A 497 -25.15 -13.97 8.12
C SER A 497 -26.63 -14.28 7.85
N MET A 498 -27.51 -13.88 8.78
CA MET A 498 -28.95 -14.09 8.65
C MET A 498 -29.56 -13.26 7.50
N LEU A 499 -29.21 -11.99 7.41
CA LEU A 499 -29.64 -11.11 6.32
C LEU A 499 -29.14 -11.60 4.97
N ASN A 500 -27.86 -12.03 4.91
CA ASN A 500 -27.28 -12.60 3.68
C ASN A 500 -28.01 -13.85 3.21
N ALA A 501 -28.38 -14.74 4.12
CA ALA A 501 -29.15 -15.94 3.81
C ALA A 501 -30.56 -15.63 3.26
N MET A 502 -31.11 -14.44 3.58
CA MET A 502 -32.43 -14.00 3.13
C MET A 502 -32.37 -13.12 1.87
N ASN A 503 -31.19 -12.56 1.57
CA ASN A 503 -31.01 -11.67 0.40
C ASN A 503 -31.16 -12.45 -0.90
N GLY A 504 -31.85 -11.88 -1.87
CA GLY A 504 -32.07 -12.52 -3.16
C GLY A 504 -33.17 -13.61 -3.17
N LEU A 505 -33.76 -13.97 -2.02
CA LEU A 505 -34.85 -14.94 -1.99
C LEU A 505 -36.11 -14.36 -2.60
N THR A 506 -36.70 -15.13 -3.52
CA THR A 506 -37.99 -14.80 -4.16
C THR A 506 -39.16 -15.32 -3.30
N THR A 507 -40.22 -14.54 -3.24
CA THR A 507 -41.44 -14.89 -2.56
C THR A 507 -42.63 -14.54 -3.44
N LEU A 508 -43.57 -15.47 -3.57
CA LEU A 508 -44.86 -15.20 -4.21
C LEU A 508 -45.69 -14.28 -3.32
N VAL A 509 -46.25 -13.23 -3.87
CA VAL A 509 -46.90 -12.15 -3.11
C VAL A 509 -48.37 -12.03 -3.36
N ASP A 510 -48.89 -12.50 -4.50
CA ASP A 510 -50.31 -12.42 -4.88
C ASP A 510 -50.79 -13.68 -5.59
N ASP A 511 -52.13 -13.77 -5.79
CA ASP A 511 -52.79 -14.85 -6.50
C ASP A 511 -52.44 -14.89 -8.01
N ASN A 512 -51.74 -13.88 -8.53
CA ASN A 512 -51.27 -13.78 -9.91
C ASN A 512 -49.85 -14.32 -10.10
N GLU A 513 -49.30 -15.02 -9.10
CA GLU A 513 -47.95 -15.59 -9.10
C GLU A 513 -46.86 -14.52 -9.31
N THR A 514 -47.11 -13.27 -8.86
CA THR A 514 -46.08 -12.23 -8.90
C THR A 514 -44.95 -12.56 -7.95
N GLU A 515 -43.77 -12.76 -8.50
CA GLU A 515 -42.53 -13.01 -7.74
C GLU A 515 -41.89 -11.70 -7.34
N ILE A 516 -41.68 -11.49 -6.04
CA ILE A 516 -40.92 -10.34 -5.51
C ILE A 516 -39.69 -10.85 -4.79
N GLN A 517 -38.54 -10.41 -5.26
CA GLN A 517 -37.26 -10.73 -4.67
C GLN A 517 -36.94 -9.81 -3.49
N ARG A 518 -36.31 -10.32 -2.43
CA ARG A 518 -35.75 -9.49 -1.36
C ARG A 518 -34.45 -8.86 -1.82
N ASP A 519 -34.37 -7.55 -1.76
CA ASP A 519 -33.19 -6.73 -2.02
C ASP A 519 -32.80 -6.03 -0.70
N ILE A 520 -31.75 -6.51 -0.04
CA ILE A 520 -31.32 -6.05 1.27
C ILE A 520 -30.05 -5.23 1.14
N LEU A 521 -30.14 -3.95 1.49
CA LEU A 521 -29.00 -3.05 1.53
C LEU A 521 -28.64 -2.77 3.00
N LEU A 522 -27.48 -3.25 3.43
CA LEU A 522 -27.02 -3.08 4.81
C LEU A 522 -26.28 -1.76 4.99
N MET A 523 -26.57 -1.05 6.08
CA MET A 523 -25.92 0.20 6.46
C MET A 523 -25.60 0.27 7.96
N THR A 524 -24.68 1.16 8.32
CA THR A 524 -24.50 1.63 9.71
C THR A 524 -24.17 3.11 9.71
N THR A 525 -24.48 3.80 10.79
CA THR A 525 -24.09 5.21 10.94
C THR A 525 -22.66 5.38 11.42
N SER A 526 -22.00 4.30 11.89
CA SER A 526 -20.61 4.34 12.35
C SER A 526 -20.00 2.94 12.33
N LYS A 527 -19.21 2.64 11.31
CA LYS A 527 -18.46 1.39 11.25
C LYS A 527 -17.42 1.36 12.37
N ASN A 528 -17.48 0.34 13.21
CA ASN A 528 -16.57 0.12 14.32
C ASN A 528 -15.91 -1.26 14.23
N LYS A 529 -15.07 -1.62 15.21
CA LYS A 529 -14.33 -2.88 15.24
C LYS A 529 -15.21 -4.14 15.19
N ALA A 530 -16.48 -4.05 15.59
CA ALA A 530 -17.39 -5.20 15.54
C ALA A 530 -17.63 -5.68 14.10
N PHE A 531 -17.60 -4.77 13.12
CA PHE A 531 -17.72 -5.10 11.71
C PHE A 531 -16.42 -5.61 11.07
N GLU A 532 -15.30 -5.55 11.78
CA GLU A 532 -13.96 -6.00 11.34
C GLU A 532 -13.50 -7.27 12.08
N GLY A 533 -14.37 -7.82 12.91
CA GLY A 533 -14.10 -9.03 13.69
C GLY A 533 -13.90 -10.26 12.80
N LYS A 534 -13.16 -11.24 13.31
CA LYS A 534 -12.83 -12.48 12.57
C LYS A 534 -14.05 -13.33 12.19
N ASN A 535 -15.14 -13.16 12.95
CA ASN A 535 -16.38 -13.92 12.75
C ASN A 535 -17.35 -13.22 11.79
N VAL A 536 -17.06 -12.00 11.36
CA VAL A 536 -17.87 -11.25 10.39
C VAL A 536 -17.34 -11.52 9.00
N SER A 537 -18.19 -12.10 8.14
CA SER A 537 -17.84 -12.48 6.78
C SER A 537 -17.82 -11.26 5.85
N ASN A 538 -16.67 -11.00 5.20
CA ASN A 538 -16.57 -9.97 4.15
C ASN A 538 -17.44 -10.34 2.93
N TYR A 539 -17.69 -11.63 2.70
CA TYR A 539 -18.60 -12.11 1.65
C TYR A 539 -20.03 -11.68 1.96
N ASP A 540 -20.50 -11.85 3.21
CA ASP A 540 -21.84 -11.42 3.62
C ASP A 540 -21.98 -9.90 3.52
N LEU A 541 -20.96 -9.15 3.97
CA LEU A 541 -20.95 -7.70 3.83
C LEU A 541 -20.99 -7.23 2.38
N SER A 542 -20.29 -7.92 1.47
CA SER A 542 -20.31 -7.61 0.03
C SER A 542 -21.65 -7.91 -0.61
N ASN A 543 -22.24 -9.09 -0.34
CA ASN A 543 -23.54 -9.47 -0.88
C ASN A 543 -24.68 -8.57 -0.38
N LEU A 544 -24.56 -8.02 0.82
CA LEU A 544 -25.49 -7.03 1.38
C LEU A 544 -25.15 -5.60 0.99
N HIS A 545 -24.14 -5.39 0.12
CA HIS A 545 -23.66 -4.08 -0.30
C HIS A 545 -23.47 -3.12 0.88
N PHE A 546 -22.81 -3.60 1.95
CA PHE A 546 -22.68 -2.89 3.21
C PHE A 546 -22.08 -1.50 3.04
N GLN A 547 -22.78 -0.47 3.48
CA GLN A 547 -22.42 0.94 3.34
C GLN A 547 -22.26 1.62 4.70
N TYR A 548 -21.28 2.51 4.77
CA TYR A 548 -20.98 3.24 6.02
C TYR A 548 -20.24 4.56 5.74
N PRO A 549 -20.36 5.55 6.65
CA PRO A 549 -19.62 6.79 6.56
C PRO A 549 -18.17 6.58 7.00
N ALA A 550 -17.24 7.21 6.31
CA ALA A 550 -15.82 7.11 6.60
C ALA A 550 -15.13 8.48 6.54
N ILE A 551 -14.19 8.69 7.46
CA ILE A 551 -13.40 9.92 7.52
C ILE A 551 -12.23 9.88 6.52
N ASN A 552 -11.81 8.68 6.14
CA ASN A 552 -10.75 8.47 5.17
C ASN A 552 -11.08 7.29 4.26
N PHE A 553 -10.46 7.29 3.11
CA PHE A 553 -10.51 6.21 2.16
C PHE A 553 -9.11 5.95 1.63
N ASN A 554 -8.63 4.74 1.79
CA ASN A 554 -7.37 4.34 1.17
C ASN A 554 -7.67 3.95 -0.28
N MET A 555 -7.46 4.89 -1.20
CA MET A 555 -7.49 4.54 -2.62
C MET A 555 -6.41 3.51 -2.94
N GLU A 556 -6.71 2.64 -3.89
CA GLU A 556 -5.66 1.84 -4.53
C GLU A 556 -4.76 2.79 -5.30
N LEU A 557 -3.55 2.87 -4.83
CA LEU A 557 -2.64 3.92 -5.25
C LEU A 557 -1.51 3.34 -6.08
N ALA A 558 -1.56 3.55 -7.39
CA ALA A 558 -0.36 3.94 -8.11
C ALA A 558 -0.43 5.47 -8.23
N SER A 559 0.05 6.22 -7.26
CA SER A 559 0.04 7.66 -7.32
C SER A 559 1.47 8.19 -7.27
N ALA A 560 1.70 9.32 -7.92
CA ALA A 560 2.96 10.06 -7.82
C ALA A 560 3.39 10.31 -6.36
N PHE A 561 2.42 10.35 -5.42
CA PHE A 561 2.69 10.41 -3.99
C PHE A 561 3.36 9.14 -3.47
N GLN A 562 2.85 7.95 -3.83
CA GLN A 562 3.44 6.68 -3.37
C GLN A 562 4.84 6.48 -3.92
N GLU A 563 5.04 6.82 -5.18
CA GLU A 563 6.35 6.75 -5.80
C GLU A 563 7.36 7.67 -5.13
N LYS A 564 7.00 8.96 -4.95
CA LYS A 564 7.83 9.91 -4.21
C LYS A 564 8.10 9.44 -2.78
N TYR A 565 7.08 8.89 -2.12
CA TYR A 565 7.20 8.40 -0.75
C TYR A 565 8.13 7.18 -0.68
N LEU A 566 7.97 6.24 -1.61
CA LEU A 566 8.82 5.04 -1.71
C LEU A 566 10.28 5.41 -1.98
N ILE A 567 10.53 6.34 -2.91
CA ILE A 567 11.88 6.83 -3.21
C ILE A 567 12.51 7.48 -1.98
N LYS A 568 11.76 8.31 -1.25
CA LYS A 568 12.31 9.09 -0.11
C LYS A 568 12.50 8.24 1.15
N PHE A 569 11.56 7.32 1.45
CA PHE A 569 11.52 6.60 2.73
C PHE A 569 11.73 5.08 2.59
N GLY A 570 11.83 4.55 1.38
CA GLY A 570 12.08 3.13 1.12
C GLY A 570 10.93 2.20 1.55
N THR A 571 9.74 2.73 1.82
CA THR A 571 8.54 1.98 2.23
C THR A 571 7.29 2.66 1.67
N PHE A 572 6.16 1.92 1.64
CA PHE A 572 4.89 2.51 1.23
C PHE A 572 4.26 3.37 2.34
N PRO A 573 3.54 4.44 1.96
CA PRO A 573 2.84 5.26 2.93
C PRO A 573 1.68 4.47 3.55
N ASN A 574 1.53 4.57 4.85
CA ASN A 574 0.35 4.09 5.56
C ASN A 574 -0.69 5.22 5.71
N LYS A 575 -1.83 4.90 6.32
CA LYS A 575 -2.92 5.88 6.53
C LYS A 575 -2.50 7.15 7.28
N TYR A 576 -1.48 7.09 8.15
CA TYR A 576 -0.99 8.25 8.89
C TYR A 576 -0.11 9.15 8.03
N ALA A 577 0.72 8.55 7.17
CA ALA A 577 1.51 9.28 6.18
C ALA A 577 0.61 9.96 5.14
N ILE A 578 -0.42 9.27 4.63
CA ILE A 578 -1.42 9.84 3.73
C ILE A 578 -2.14 11.01 4.42
N ARG A 579 -2.52 10.85 5.69
CA ARG A 579 -3.15 11.91 6.47
C ARG A 579 -2.25 13.13 6.63
N GLY A 580 -0.95 12.92 6.91
CA GLY A 580 0.05 13.99 7.00
C GLY A 580 0.19 14.76 5.70
N PHE A 581 0.24 14.05 4.58
CA PHE A 581 0.30 14.65 3.26
C PHE A 581 -0.96 15.46 2.93
N ASP A 582 -2.13 14.82 2.99
CA ASP A 582 -3.39 15.43 2.58
C ASP A 582 -3.73 16.67 3.40
N LEU A 583 -3.59 16.58 4.73
CA LEU A 583 -3.89 17.69 5.62
C LEU A 583 -2.93 18.85 5.40
N THR A 584 -1.64 18.58 5.29
CA THR A 584 -0.64 19.63 5.09
C THR A 584 -0.83 20.32 3.74
N MET A 585 -1.12 19.56 2.67
CA MET A 585 -1.43 20.15 1.37
C MET A 585 -2.68 21.02 1.42
N ASP A 586 -3.75 20.58 2.08
CA ASP A 586 -4.98 21.36 2.24
C ASP A 586 -4.71 22.70 2.95
N LEU A 587 -3.96 22.65 4.05
CA LEU A 587 -3.62 23.85 4.83
C LEU A 587 -2.74 24.81 4.04
N LEU A 588 -1.70 24.32 3.37
CA LEU A 588 -0.79 25.14 2.56
C LEU A 588 -1.50 25.81 1.39
N LEU A 589 -2.35 25.06 0.68
CA LEU A 589 -3.12 25.61 -0.44
C LEU A 589 -4.14 26.65 0.03
N ARG A 590 -4.81 26.45 1.18
CA ARG A 590 -5.72 27.46 1.77
C ARG A 590 -4.96 28.72 2.17
N LEU A 591 -3.84 28.59 2.86
CA LEU A 591 -2.99 29.75 3.22
C LEU A 591 -2.50 30.50 1.98
N SER A 592 -2.05 29.76 0.95
CA SER A 592 -1.51 30.40 -0.27
C SER A 592 -2.59 31.00 -1.16
N ARG A 593 -3.84 30.56 -1.04
CA ARG A 593 -4.95 31.13 -1.79
C ARG A 593 -5.62 32.32 -1.08
N PHE A 594 -5.77 32.23 0.25
CA PHE A 594 -6.59 33.18 1.02
C PHE A 594 -5.79 34.01 2.02
N GLY A 595 -4.50 33.70 2.24
CA GLY A 595 -3.67 34.33 3.26
C GLY A 595 -4.02 33.92 4.70
N THR A 596 -5.08 33.12 4.89
CA THR A 596 -5.59 32.71 6.21
C THR A 596 -6.36 31.41 6.10
N LEU A 597 -6.56 30.72 7.23
CA LEU A 597 -7.47 29.56 7.33
C LEU A 597 -8.91 29.96 7.70
N TYR A 598 -9.13 31.22 8.08
CA TYR A 598 -10.44 31.75 8.49
C TYR A 598 -11.29 32.20 7.29
N GLU A 599 -12.56 32.56 7.55
CA GLU A 599 -13.49 33.16 6.59
C GLU A 599 -13.62 32.37 5.27
N ARG A 600 -13.24 32.97 4.12
CA ARG A 600 -13.40 32.36 2.80
C ARG A 600 -12.74 31.01 2.63
N ALA A 601 -11.74 30.70 3.47
CA ALA A 601 -11.07 29.41 3.43
C ALA A 601 -11.96 28.26 3.93
N THR A 602 -13.08 28.54 4.60
CA THR A 602 -13.95 27.52 5.22
C THR A 602 -15.03 26.98 4.27
N ASP A 603 -15.44 27.72 3.27
CA ASP A 603 -16.60 27.36 2.44
C ASP A 603 -16.30 26.33 1.33
N ILE A 604 -15.04 26.00 1.12
CA ILE A 604 -14.61 25.15 0.02
C ILE A 604 -14.37 23.72 0.52
N GLN A 605 -15.05 22.75 -0.10
CA GLN A 605 -14.75 21.35 0.07
C GLN A 605 -13.58 20.95 -0.83
N THR A 606 -12.60 20.27 -0.24
CA THR A 606 -11.42 19.74 -0.92
C THR A 606 -11.39 18.23 -0.79
N SER A 607 -10.78 17.56 -1.76
CA SER A 607 -10.61 16.11 -1.75
C SER A 607 -9.18 15.78 -2.16
N TYR A 608 -8.51 14.97 -1.36
CA TYR A 608 -7.14 14.53 -1.55
C TYR A 608 -7.06 13.01 -1.72
N ILE A 609 -5.88 12.44 -1.53
CA ILE A 609 -5.63 11.01 -1.72
C ILE A 609 -6.56 10.16 -0.86
N GLY A 610 -6.60 10.41 0.43
CA GLY A 610 -7.38 9.62 1.38
C GLY A 610 -8.34 10.45 2.25
N ASN A 611 -8.36 11.78 2.11
CA ASN A 611 -9.14 12.64 3.00
C ASN A 611 -9.90 13.71 2.23
N LYS A 612 -11.01 14.16 2.82
CA LYS A 612 -11.78 15.33 2.38
C LYS A 612 -11.84 16.35 3.50
N PHE A 613 -11.81 17.65 3.14
CA PHE A 613 -11.90 18.73 4.12
C PHE A 613 -12.93 19.78 3.69
N LYS A 614 -13.81 20.13 4.62
CA LYS A 614 -14.72 21.28 4.53
C LYS A 614 -14.92 21.80 5.95
N TYR A 615 -14.30 22.91 6.27
CA TYR A 615 -14.37 23.45 7.62
C TYR A 615 -15.63 24.33 7.76
N THR A 616 -16.42 24.05 8.76
CA THR A 616 -17.64 24.80 9.10
C THR A 616 -17.47 25.47 10.46
N LEU A 617 -17.70 26.77 10.53
CA LEU A 617 -17.70 27.54 11.79
C LEU A 617 -18.80 27.02 12.71
N GLN A 618 -18.44 26.73 13.95
CA GLN A 618 -19.38 26.23 14.95
C GLN A 618 -20.00 27.39 15.75
N PRO A 619 -21.27 27.24 16.21
CA PRO A 619 -21.96 28.30 16.95
C PRO A 619 -21.20 28.79 18.20
N ASN A 620 -20.46 27.87 18.86
CA ASN A 620 -19.68 28.17 20.08
C ASN A 620 -18.22 28.55 19.76
N GLY A 621 -17.90 28.86 18.51
CA GLY A 621 -16.56 29.16 18.02
C GLY A 621 -15.78 27.90 17.61
N GLY A 622 -14.72 28.11 16.81
CA GLY A 622 -13.89 27.06 16.22
C GLY A 622 -14.52 26.41 14.99
N TYR A 623 -13.78 25.54 14.36
CA TYR A 623 -14.12 24.95 13.07
C TYR A 623 -14.12 23.43 13.13
N LYS A 624 -15.10 22.80 12.49
CA LYS A 624 -15.17 21.35 12.33
C LYS A 624 -15.13 20.97 10.87
N ASN A 625 -14.46 19.88 10.56
CA ASN A 625 -14.53 19.28 9.25
C ASN A 625 -15.87 18.54 9.07
N GLU A 626 -16.62 18.91 8.07
CA GLU A 626 -17.90 18.29 7.69
C GLU A 626 -17.80 17.62 6.31
N ALA A 627 -16.62 17.04 5.99
CA ALA A 627 -16.40 16.29 4.76
C ALA A 627 -15.84 14.89 5.06
N GLY A 628 -16.25 13.93 4.27
CA GLY A 628 -15.82 12.54 4.33
C GLY A 628 -16.45 11.74 3.20
N PHE A 629 -16.45 10.44 3.33
CA PHE A 629 -16.88 9.50 2.30
C PHE A 629 -18.07 8.67 2.78
N ILE A 630 -18.82 8.12 1.83
CA ILE A 630 -19.60 6.91 2.05
C ILE A 630 -18.89 5.80 1.30
N LEU A 631 -18.60 4.72 2.00
CA LEU A 631 -17.92 3.56 1.45
C LEU A 631 -18.89 2.38 1.37
N LYS A 632 -18.70 1.53 0.38
CA LYS A 632 -19.50 0.33 0.11
C LYS A 632 -18.58 -0.88 -0.02
N TYR A 633 -18.99 -1.99 0.56
CA TYR A 633 -18.46 -3.31 0.21
C TYR A 633 -19.12 -3.78 -1.09
N ASP A 634 -18.32 -4.09 -2.09
CA ASP A 634 -18.77 -4.51 -3.40
C ASP A 634 -17.76 -5.50 -3.98
N ASP A 635 -18.20 -6.68 -4.37
CA ASP A 635 -17.34 -7.78 -4.86
C ASP A 635 -16.07 -7.99 -3.99
N LEU A 636 -16.26 -7.98 -2.66
CA LEU A 636 -15.22 -8.12 -1.64
C LEU A 636 -14.20 -6.96 -1.59
N GLU A 637 -14.44 -5.87 -2.31
CA GLU A 637 -13.67 -4.64 -2.24
C GLU A 637 -14.43 -3.55 -1.49
N ILE A 638 -13.69 -2.57 -1.00
CA ILE A 638 -14.28 -1.37 -0.43
C ILE A 638 -14.09 -0.25 -1.45
N ILE A 639 -15.20 0.24 -1.95
CA ILE A 639 -15.22 1.31 -2.96
C ILE A 639 -15.93 2.55 -2.43
N LYS A 640 -15.68 3.71 -3.06
CA LYS A 640 -16.44 4.93 -2.80
C LYS A 640 -17.81 4.82 -3.45
N VAL A 641 -18.84 5.19 -2.72
CA VAL A 641 -20.11 5.56 -3.33
C VAL A 641 -19.92 6.94 -3.98
N GLN A 642 -20.32 7.08 -5.24
CA GLN A 642 -20.28 8.39 -5.91
C GLN A 642 -21.18 9.38 -5.14
N ASP A 643 -20.61 10.57 -4.83
CA ASP A 643 -21.34 11.65 -4.13
C ASP A 643 -22.45 12.21 -5.00
#